data_8c4a78ff395f2c524ed110ca03e2d887
#
_entry.id   8c4a78ff395f2c524ed110ca03e2d887
#
_cell.length_a   1.000
_cell.length_b   1.000
_cell.length_c   1.000
_cell.angle_alpha   90.00
_cell.angle_beta   90.00
_cell.angle_gamma   90.00
#
_symmetry.space_group_name_H-M   'P 1'
#
loop_
_entity.id
_entity.type
_entity.pdbx_description
1 polymer ?
#
loop_
_entity_poly.entity_id
_entity_poly.type
_entity_poly.pdbx_seq_one_letter_code
_entity_poly.pdbx_strand_id
1 'polypeptide(L)'
;MYKPKNKKVKAASTNKRLRGILIAVIVIFLIIIFRIGWLQFIEGSELKEMMYDQLIKSEILTPKRGTIYDSTGKTLAISAQVDTVSVTPSSFIQKDEDGNIDDFKTKAYRVKVAKSLSDIFELEYEDTLNKISSDNSFVIIAKKVEKDKVDRLREWMKKEEIYTGINIDEDTKRYYPYDNLASSLIGFCNDDNQGSEGLEYYWNSTLTGTSGRIVTSTDAISGLIPDENQTYIAPQNGSDLTLTIDANIQSIAEKYLKQGCIENEASRGGNVIIMDPNTGDILAMATYPDYNLNSPYTPTHIDSKEWNKLSSEAQSNTLYSLYKNRAISDTYEPGSVFKIITSAVALEEDLATTDGANSYKCTGVYNVSGINISCSHGAVHGNLSLRQALQKSCNAAFMQIGQKVGVKTLYQYYDAFGFFDKTNFASVGEASSNFWNINDVGPIELATMSFGQRFNITPIQMITAVSAVANCGNLMQPRIVKEIKNTSTGAVQTINPISVRQVISKETSEEMLDMLESVVTDGTGRYAQVKGYSIAGKTGTSEPSPGAEDQGNVASFAAISPVESPQLVVLVTVYGPEGANNDGSLVAGPIAAQILNEVLPYMQVPTDSTYSANTEKISLPDVTNKTVGEAKKILEEAGFIVKTEGANEDIITEQVPKKGTNLIKNSIIKLYTSDDETKVSVTVPDLKMKTLSQAKQILKEKNLNIDVKGSSGVVLTQDPINGTSVEEGSVITVTLQQQWT
;
A
#
# COMPACT_ATOMS: atom_id res chain seq x y z
N MET A 1 119.58 59.54 18.07
CA MET A 1 118.51 60.13 17.24
C MET A 1 117.77 59.02 16.52
N TYR A 2 116.67 58.62 17.01
CA TYR A 2 115.87 57.54 16.41
C TYR A 2 114.55 58.15 15.77
N LYS A 3 114.32 58.03 14.45
CA LYS A 3 113.15 58.47 13.80
C LYS A 3 112.05 57.36 13.83
N PRO A 4 110.87 57.60 14.16
CA PRO A 4 109.82 56.55 14.06
C PRO A 4 109.29 56.41 12.66
N LYS A 5 109.13 55.18 12.14
CA LYS A 5 108.47 54.85 10.86
C LYS A 5 106.96 54.84 11.07
N ASN A 6 106.24 55.78 10.41
CA ASN A 6 104.87 55.80 10.28
C ASN A 6 104.33 54.61 9.40
N LYS A 7 103.59 53.69 9.91
CA LYS A 7 102.85 52.70 9.18
C LYS A 7 101.51 53.31 8.72
N LYS A 8 101.37 53.62 7.44
CA LYS A 8 100.07 53.94 6.82
C LYS A 8 99.21 52.70 6.84
N VAL A 9 98.21 52.64 7.69
CA VAL A 9 97.15 51.59 7.68
C VAL A 9 96.30 51.78 6.49
N LYS A 10 96.11 50.69 5.66
CA LYS A 10 95.33 50.60 4.45
C LYS A 10 93.80 50.75 4.73
N ALA A 11 93.27 51.93 4.86
CA ALA A 11 91.82 52.20 5.06
C ALA A 11 90.96 51.82 3.83
N ALA A 12 91.54 51.54 2.61
CA ALA A 12 90.79 51.20 1.42
C ALA A 12 90.26 49.77 1.33
N SER A 13 90.78 48.84 2.13
CA SER A 13 90.39 47.42 2.13
C SER A 13 89.09 47.18 3.00
N THR A 14 88.93 47.93 4.06
CA THR A 14 87.84 47.80 4.99
C THR A 14 86.54 48.35 4.40
N ASN A 15 86.56 49.46 3.69
CA ASN A 15 85.38 50.00 3.03
C ASN A 15 84.85 49.12 1.88
N LYS A 16 85.69 48.35 1.16
CA LYS A 16 85.27 47.38 0.13
C LYS A 16 84.58 46.19 0.77
N ARG A 17 85.01 45.71 1.91
CA ARG A 17 84.40 44.61 2.67
C ARG A 17 83.07 45.05 3.34
N LEU A 18 83.03 46.26 3.89
CA LEU A 18 81.80 46.83 4.39
C LEU A 18 80.72 47.06 3.33
N ARG A 19 81.13 47.58 2.11
CA ARG A 19 80.23 47.69 0.97
C ARG A 19 79.74 46.31 0.48
N GLY A 20 80.59 45.29 0.47
CA GLY A 20 80.20 43.91 0.12
C GLY A 20 79.18 43.33 1.11
N ILE A 21 79.42 43.56 2.39
CA ILE A 21 78.45 43.11 3.47
C ILE A 21 77.12 43.89 3.34
N LEU A 22 77.17 45.20 3.11
CA LEU A 22 75.97 46.02 2.90
C LEU A 22 75.14 45.55 1.70
N ILE A 23 75.82 45.29 0.57
CA ILE A 23 75.16 44.73 -0.63
C ILE A 23 74.55 43.36 -0.36
N ALA A 24 75.26 42.45 0.34
CA ALA A 24 74.75 41.13 0.73
C ALA A 24 73.50 41.27 1.64
N VAL A 25 73.48 42.20 2.62
CA VAL A 25 72.35 42.44 3.46
C VAL A 25 71.16 43.01 2.65
N ILE A 26 71.41 43.94 1.72
CA ILE A 26 70.39 44.46 0.86
C ILE A 26 69.76 43.36 -0.04
N VAL A 27 70.59 42.47 -0.62
CA VAL A 27 70.13 41.36 -1.44
C VAL A 27 69.30 40.41 -0.61
N ILE A 28 69.72 40.06 0.61
CA ILE A 28 68.94 39.24 1.54
C ILE A 28 67.58 39.91 1.84
N PHE A 29 67.58 41.21 2.13
CA PHE A 29 66.31 41.95 2.35
C PHE A 29 65.39 41.93 1.12
N LEU A 30 65.97 42.12 -0.06
CA LEU A 30 65.20 42.03 -1.32
C LEU A 30 64.61 40.65 -1.57
N ILE A 31 65.35 39.56 -1.27
CA ILE A 31 64.87 38.20 -1.33
C ILE A 31 63.71 37.97 -0.34
N ILE A 32 63.84 38.48 0.89
CA ILE A 32 62.78 38.39 1.92
C ILE A 32 61.53 39.19 1.48
N ILE A 33 61.70 40.41 0.98
CA ILE A 33 60.62 41.23 0.48
C ILE A 33 59.92 40.55 -0.72
N PHE A 34 60.68 39.98 -1.63
CA PHE A 34 60.16 39.23 -2.77
C PHE A 34 59.40 37.98 -2.31
N ARG A 35 59.90 37.23 -1.31
CA ARG A 35 59.26 36.07 -0.77
C ARG A 35 57.99 36.43 -0.02
N ILE A 36 57.96 37.50 0.75
CA ILE A 36 56.78 37.99 1.44
C ILE A 36 55.73 38.47 0.40
N GLY A 37 56.17 39.19 -0.60
CA GLY A 37 55.28 39.59 -1.71
C GLY A 37 54.69 38.41 -2.47
N TRP A 38 55.53 37.37 -2.75
CA TRP A 38 55.05 36.14 -3.36
C TRP A 38 54.03 35.42 -2.48
N LEU A 39 54.29 35.25 -1.20
CA LEU A 39 53.37 34.67 -0.23
C LEU A 39 52.07 35.48 -0.10
N GLN A 40 52.13 36.82 -0.19
CA GLN A 40 50.97 37.69 -0.03
C GLN A 40 50.10 37.80 -1.28
N PHE A 41 50.72 37.87 -2.47
CA PHE A 41 50.00 38.19 -3.72
C PHE A 41 49.77 36.97 -4.62
N ILE A 42 50.56 35.92 -4.50
CA ILE A 42 50.47 34.71 -5.34
C ILE A 42 49.89 33.54 -4.54
N GLU A 43 50.46 33.23 -3.38
CA GLU A 43 50.00 32.13 -2.52
C GLU A 43 48.95 32.60 -1.49
N GLY A 44 48.69 33.91 -1.36
CA GLY A 44 47.86 34.48 -0.30
C GLY A 44 46.39 34.03 -0.35
N SER A 45 45.83 33.77 -1.54
CA SER A 45 44.46 33.23 -1.65
C SER A 45 44.39 31.78 -1.20
N GLU A 46 45.36 30.96 -1.60
CA GLU A 46 45.42 29.54 -1.22
C GLU A 46 45.76 29.36 0.26
N LEU A 47 46.69 30.14 0.80
CA LEU A 47 46.97 30.16 2.24
C LEU A 47 45.81 30.67 3.08
N LYS A 48 45.02 31.59 2.54
CA LYS A 48 43.81 32.12 3.18
C LYS A 48 42.70 31.07 3.19
N GLU A 49 42.56 30.32 2.13
CA GLU A 49 41.61 29.22 2.01
C GLU A 49 41.98 28.07 2.97
N MET A 50 43.24 27.65 3.00
CA MET A 50 43.73 26.68 3.97
C MET A 50 43.58 27.14 5.44
N MET A 51 43.76 28.42 5.69
CA MET A 51 43.55 29.00 7.02
C MET A 51 42.05 28.97 7.39
N TYR A 52 41.16 29.30 6.45
CA TYR A 52 39.73 29.23 6.67
C TYR A 52 39.27 27.80 6.93
N ASP A 53 39.79 26.82 6.17
CA ASP A 53 39.49 25.40 6.39
C ASP A 53 39.97 24.88 7.75
N GLN A 54 41.07 25.41 8.28
CA GLN A 54 41.56 25.06 9.61
C GLN A 54 40.87 25.82 10.76
N LEU A 55 40.37 27.03 10.54
CA LEU A 55 39.76 27.88 11.54
C LEU A 55 38.25 27.79 11.60
N ILE A 56 37.60 27.25 10.54
CA ILE A 56 36.16 27.13 10.50
C ILE A 56 35.77 25.69 10.82
N LYS A 57 35.21 25.46 12.00
CA LYS A 57 34.51 24.23 12.32
C LYS A 57 33.05 24.36 11.91
N SER A 58 32.63 23.55 10.95
CA SER A 58 31.22 23.45 10.55
C SER A 58 30.60 22.20 11.20
N GLU A 59 29.66 22.42 12.08
CA GLU A 59 28.86 21.34 12.68
C GLU A 59 27.53 21.26 11.95
N ILE A 60 27.18 20.07 11.47
CA ILE A 60 25.92 19.81 10.76
C ILE A 60 24.85 19.49 11.81
N LEU A 61 23.76 20.23 11.77
CA LEU A 61 22.59 19.98 12.61
C LEU A 61 21.62 19.07 11.83
N THR A 62 21.45 17.86 12.31
CA THR A 62 20.58 16.87 11.69
C THR A 62 19.10 17.23 11.91
N PRO A 63 18.27 17.33 10.85
CA PRO A 63 16.84 17.55 11.00
C PRO A 63 16.17 16.30 11.57
N LYS A 64 15.05 16.48 12.23
CA LYS A 64 14.17 15.34 12.60
C LYS A 64 13.40 14.90 11.36
N ARG A 65 13.46 13.58 11.08
CA ARG A 65 12.66 12.98 10.01
C ARG A 65 11.18 13.03 10.38
N GLY A 66 10.32 13.41 9.44
CA GLY A 66 8.88 13.51 9.60
C GLY A 66 8.23 12.21 10.07
N THR A 67 7.16 12.31 10.81
CA THR A 67 6.39 11.17 11.35
C THR A 67 5.43 10.66 10.28
N ILE A 68 5.21 9.34 10.26
CA ILE A 68 4.20 8.70 9.43
C ILE A 68 3.05 8.28 10.35
N TYR A 69 1.85 8.80 10.04
CA TYR A 69 0.61 8.50 10.76
C TYR A 69 -0.32 7.65 9.89
N ASP A 70 -1.16 6.85 10.54
CA ASP A 70 -2.31 6.24 9.89
C ASP A 70 -3.45 7.25 9.70
N SER A 71 -4.57 6.82 9.08
CA SER A 71 -5.74 7.66 8.82
C SER A 71 -6.44 8.15 10.09
N THR A 72 -6.23 7.48 11.23
CA THR A 72 -6.81 7.79 12.55
C THR A 72 -5.88 8.63 13.43
N GLY A 73 -4.65 8.90 12.98
CA GLY A 73 -3.63 9.66 13.71
C GLY A 73 -2.71 8.81 14.58
N LYS A 74 -2.75 7.47 14.47
CA LYS A 74 -1.78 6.60 15.15
C LYS A 74 -0.42 6.69 14.48
N THR A 75 0.64 6.71 15.28
CA THR A 75 2.02 6.79 14.79
C THR A 75 2.49 5.45 14.25
N LEU A 76 2.79 5.37 12.95
CA LEU A 76 3.34 4.19 12.30
C LEU A 76 4.88 4.19 12.24
N ALA A 77 5.49 5.37 12.09
CA ALA A 77 6.93 5.56 12.12
C ALA A 77 7.28 6.91 12.72
N ILE A 78 8.24 6.94 13.65
CA ILE A 78 8.68 8.16 14.35
C ILE A 78 10.20 8.14 14.54
N SER A 79 10.84 9.33 14.54
CA SER A 79 12.26 9.47 14.85
C SER A 79 12.43 9.96 16.29
N ALA A 80 13.18 9.23 17.08
CA ALA A 80 13.57 9.61 18.44
C ALA A 80 15.04 9.98 18.49
N GLN A 81 15.40 10.86 19.42
CA GLN A 81 16.79 11.26 19.67
C GLN A 81 17.54 10.12 20.35
N VAL A 82 18.70 9.83 19.85
CA VAL A 82 19.67 8.84 20.34
C VAL A 82 21.06 9.47 20.23
N ASP A 83 22.11 8.77 20.64
CA ASP A 83 23.48 9.24 20.51
C ASP A 83 24.34 8.23 19.75
N THR A 84 25.34 8.71 19.01
CA THR A 84 26.40 7.90 18.43
C THR A 84 27.69 8.10 19.24
N VAL A 85 28.30 6.99 19.67
CA VAL A 85 29.51 7.02 20.47
C VAL A 85 30.72 6.66 19.63
N SER A 86 31.70 7.56 19.63
CA SER A 86 32.96 7.40 18.92
C SER A 86 34.16 7.63 19.83
N VAL A 87 35.31 7.18 19.39
CA VAL A 87 36.57 7.37 20.10
C VAL A 87 37.64 7.98 19.21
N THR A 88 38.55 8.71 19.84
CA THR A 88 39.79 9.21 19.26
C THR A 88 40.95 8.37 19.82
N PRO A 89 41.43 7.31 19.13
CA PRO A 89 42.41 6.36 19.68
C PRO A 89 43.70 6.97 20.16
N SER A 90 44.16 8.07 19.56
CA SER A 90 45.36 8.80 19.97
C SER A 90 45.21 9.45 21.35
N SER A 91 44.00 9.76 21.82
CA SER A 91 43.75 10.33 23.14
C SER A 91 43.96 9.33 24.27
N PHE A 92 44.05 8.04 24.00
CA PHE A 92 44.31 6.99 24.99
C PHE A 92 45.79 6.67 25.16
N ILE A 93 46.68 7.37 24.43
CA ILE A 93 48.14 7.23 24.59
C ILE A 93 48.54 7.89 25.90
N GLN A 94 49.17 7.11 26.78
CA GLN A 94 49.71 7.58 28.06
C GLN A 94 51.19 7.91 27.90
N LYS A 95 51.62 9.00 28.55
CA LYS A 95 53.02 9.46 28.53
C LYS A 95 53.64 9.34 29.93
N ASP A 96 54.95 9.13 29.97
CA ASP A 96 55.76 9.18 31.21
C ASP A 96 56.01 10.64 31.64
N GLU A 97 56.75 10.81 32.75
CA GLU A 97 57.09 12.12 33.29
C GLU A 97 58.01 12.94 32.37
N ASP A 98 58.72 12.27 31.46
CA ASP A 98 59.63 12.89 30.49
C ASP A 98 58.90 13.21 29.16
N GLY A 99 57.61 12.87 29.04
CA GLY A 99 56.78 13.13 27.85
C GLY A 99 56.88 12.06 26.76
N ASN A 100 57.58 10.94 26.98
CA ASN A 100 57.65 9.83 26.03
C ASN A 100 56.45 8.91 26.19
N ILE A 101 56.09 8.17 25.12
CA ILE A 101 54.98 7.21 25.17
C ILE A 101 55.31 6.06 26.13
N ASP A 102 54.45 5.83 27.10
CA ASP A 102 54.48 4.69 27.99
C ASP A 102 53.58 3.57 27.43
N ASP A 103 54.18 2.64 26.73
CA ASP A 103 53.45 1.56 26.06
C ASP A 103 52.66 0.67 27.05
N PHE A 104 53.19 0.43 28.25
CA PHE A 104 52.56 -0.39 29.24
C PHE A 104 51.29 0.29 29.81
N LYS A 105 51.42 1.57 30.20
CA LYS A 105 50.28 2.34 30.68
C LYS A 105 49.25 2.54 29.59
N THR A 106 49.67 2.82 28.35
CA THR A 106 48.81 2.96 27.18
C THR A 106 47.99 1.68 26.93
N LYS A 107 48.64 0.52 26.96
CA LYS A 107 47.94 -0.77 26.77
C LYS A 107 46.96 -1.02 27.92
N ALA A 108 47.35 -0.81 29.17
CA ALA A 108 46.49 -1.00 30.34
C ALA A 108 45.25 -0.07 30.28
N TYR A 109 45.45 1.18 29.87
CA TYR A 109 44.35 2.15 29.72
C TYR A 109 43.39 1.79 28.60
N ARG A 110 43.89 1.41 27.43
CA ARG A 110 43.07 0.93 26.30
C ARG A 110 42.23 -0.31 26.65
N VAL A 111 42.83 -1.28 27.37
CA VAL A 111 42.13 -2.47 27.89
C VAL A 111 40.99 -2.07 28.84
N LYS A 112 41.22 -1.13 29.74
CA LYS A 112 40.19 -0.63 30.68
C LYS A 112 39.04 0.02 29.95
N VAL A 113 39.32 0.90 28.99
CA VAL A 113 38.31 1.59 28.18
C VAL A 113 37.53 0.59 27.31
N ALA A 114 38.22 -0.32 26.61
CA ALA A 114 37.62 -1.34 25.77
C ALA A 114 36.64 -2.21 26.55
N LYS A 115 37.06 -2.68 27.74
CA LYS A 115 36.20 -3.51 28.57
C LYS A 115 34.93 -2.78 29.00
N SER A 116 35.04 -1.54 29.44
CA SER A 116 33.90 -0.76 29.91
C SER A 116 32.93 -0.43 28.76
N LEU A 117 33.44 -0.07 27.58
CA LEU A 117 32.60 0.18 26.41
C LEU A 117 31.92 -1.10 25.94
N SER A 118 32.63 -2.24 25.92
CA SER A 118 32.04 -3.53 25.61
C SER A 118 30.92 -3.92 26.55
N ASP A 119 31.15 -3.74 27.87
CA ASP A 119 30.17 -4.08 28.91
C ASP A 119 28.93 -3.17 28.88
N ILE A 120 29.11 -1.85 28.59
CA ILE A 120 27.98 -0.89 28.51
C ILE A 120 27.14 -1.09 27.28
N PHE A 121 27.79 -1.31 26.13
CA PHE A 121 27.10 -1.40 24.81
C PHE A 121 26.85 -2.83 24.34
N GLU A 122 27.26 -3.85 25.13
CA GLU A 122 27.08 -5.27 24.80
C GLU A 122 27.81 -5.65 23.49
N LEU A 123 29.04 -5.12 23.32
CA LEU A 123 29.87 -5.34 22.14
C LEU A 123 30.91 -6.44 22.38
N GLU A 124 31.40 -7.01 21.27
CA GLU A 124 32.53 -7.94 21.34
C GLU A 124 33.81 -7.24 21.82
N TYR A 125 34.39 -7.77 22.85
CA TYR A 125 35.55 -7.12 23.52
C TYR A 125 36.77 -6.96 22.60
N GLU A 126 37.14 -8.02 21.88
CA GLU A 126 38.34 -8.01 21.02
C GLU A 126 38.18 -7.02 19.85
N ASP A 127 36.98 -6.93 19.26
CA ASP A 127 36.67 -5.95 18.23
C ASP A 127 36.78 -4.51 18.78
N THR A 128 36.20 -4.28 19.95
CA THR A 128 36.25 -2.97 20.63
C THR A 128 37.68 -2.58 20.98
N LEU A 129 38.50 -3.53 21.46
CA LEU A 129 39.90 -3.28 21.77
C LEU A 129 40.72 -2.97 20.51
N ASN A 130 40.46 -3.67 19.41
CA ASN A 130 41.11 -3.41 18.13
C ASN A 130 40.75 -2.01 17.61
N LYS A 131 39.49 -1.61 17.70
CA LYS A 131 39.05 -0.27 17.33
C LYS A 131 39.73 0.83 18.15
N ILE A 132 39.80 0.68 19.45
CA ILE A 132 40.46 1.64 20.38
C ILE A 132 41.98 1.67 20.19
N SER A 133 42.57 0.58 19.71
CA SER A 133 44.00 0.46 19.48
C SER A 133 44.45 0.83 18.07
N SER A 134 43.54 1.18 17.18
CA SER A 134 43.87 1.55 15.82
C SER A 134 44.60 2.88 15.70
N ASP A 135 45.26 3.10 14.57
CA ASP A 135 45.93 4.37 14.25
C ASP A 135 45.01 5.41 13.62
N ASN A 136 43.70 5.11 13.55
CA ASN A 136 42.70 6.03 13.00
C ASN A 136 42.51 7.24 13.91
N SER A 137 42.27 8.40 13.33
CA SER A 137 41.98 9.62 14.09
C SER A 137 40.59 9.61 14.75
N PHE A 138 39.68 8.81 14.24
CA PHE A 138 38.28 8.72 14.66
C PHE A 138 37.73 7.33 14.37
N VAL A 139 37.08 6.69 15.35
CA VAL A 139 36.45 5.36 15.19
C VAL A 139 35.09 5.31 15.89
N ILE A 140 34.07 4.93 15.18
CA ILE A 140 32.74 4.72 15.76
C ILE A 140 32.74 3.40 16.54
N ILE A 141 32.35 3.47 17.79
CA ILE A 141 32.19 2.32 18.68
C ILE A 141 30.76 1.77 18.61
N ALA A 142 29.77 2.65 18.80
CA ALA A 142 28.35 2.26 18.74
C ALA A 142 27.53 3.39 18.12
N LYS A 143 26.68 3.04 17.15
CA LYS A 143 25.71 3.96 16.52
C LYS A 143 24.34 3.83 17.20
N LYS A 144 23.57 4.92 17.21
CA LYS A 144 22.16 4.95 17.59
C LYS A 144 21.89 4.35 18.97
N VAL A 145 22.73 4.73 19.93
CA VAL A 145 22.68 4.27 21.31
C VAL A 145 21.55 4.97 22.05
N GLU A 146 20.78 4.21 22.79
CA GLU A 146 19.68 4.73 23.59
C GLU A 146 20.19 5.45 24.84
N LYS A 147 19.42 6.40 25.32
CA LYS A 147 19.81 7.33 26.38
C LYS A 147 20.29 6.66 27.68
N ASP A 148 19.65 5.56 28.05
CA ASP A 148 20.02 4.81 29.28
C ASP A 148 21.45 4.27 29.24
N LYS A 149 21.89 3.75 28.08
CA LYS A 149 23.27 3.29 27.86
C LYS A 149 24.26 4.46 27.83
N VAL A 150 23.87 5.58 27.22
CA VAL A 150 24.69 6.81 27.20
C VAL A 150 24.82 7.42 28.57
N ASP A 151 23.77 7.45 29.38
CA ASP A 151 23.81 7.94 30.75
C ASP A 151 24.76 7.06 31.62
N ARG A 152 24.72 5.73 31.46
CA ARG A 152 25.70 4.81 32.07
C ARG A 152 27.12 5.10 31.61
N LEU A 153 27.35 5.41 30.34
CA LEU A 153 28.68 5.82 29.86
C LEU A 153 29.13 7.11 30.50
N ARG A 154 28.28 8.14 30.57
CA ARG A 154 28.61 9.43 31.19
C ARG A 154 28.92 9.27 32.67
N GLU A 155 28.19 8.46 33.42
CA GLU A 155 28.47 8.14 34.83
C GLU A 155 29.82 7.44 35.00
N TRP A 156 30.13 6.46 34.13
CA TRP A 156 31.41 5.78 34.14
C TRP A 156 32.56 6.74 33.78
N MET A 157 32.42 7.55 32.75
CA MET A 157 33.43 8.56 32.37
C MET A 157 33.70 9.53 33.52
N LYS A 158 32.67 10.00 34.22
CA LYS A 158 32.82 10.88 35.39
C LYS A 158 33.53 10.19 36.54
N LYS A 159 33.21 8.93 36.83
CA LYS A 159 33.83 8.14 37.89
C LYS A 159 35.33 7.90 37.64
N GLU A 160 35.69 7.69 36.36
CA GLU A 160 37.07 7.38 35.96
C GLU A 160 37.85 8.63 35.53
N GLU A 161 37.24 9.82 35.67
CA GLU A 161 37.82 11.14 35.30
C GLU A 161 38.28 11.21 33.84
N ILE A 162 37.52 10.57 32.95
CA ILE A 162 37.77 10.57 31.49
C ILE A 162 37.02 11.74 30.85
N TYR A 163 37.74 12.76 30.42
CA TYR A 163 37.15 13.96 29.83
C TYR A 163 37.46 14.14 28.34
N THR A 164 38.31 13.29 27.78
CA THR A 164 38.74 13.35 26.38
C THR A 164 38.85 11.97 25.78
N GLY A 165 38.76 11.88 24.47
CA GLY A 165 38.97 10.65 23.70
C GLY A 165 37.72 9.79 23.49
N ILE A 166 36.61 10.09 24.20
CA ILE A 166 35.29 9.52 23.92
C ILE A 166 34.36 10.68 23.56
N ASN A 167 33.75 10.59 22.38
CA ASN A 167 32.81 11.58 21.88
C ASN A 167 31.42 10.97 21.88
N ILE A 168 30.43 11.77 22.23
CA ILE A 168 29.01 11.43 22.25
C ILE A 168 28.31 12.47 21.40
N ASP A 169 27.93 12.07 20.20
CA ASP A 169 27.34 12.95 19.20
C ASP A 169 25.83 12.67 19.09
N GLU A 170 25.02 13.72 19.03
CA GLU A 170 23.57 13.59 18.85
C GLU A 170 23.25 12.93 17.51
N ASP A 171 22.36 11.96 17.54
CA ASP A 171 21.86 11.22 16.37
C ASP A 171 20.35 11.00 16.50
N THR A 172 19.73 10.44 15.48
CA THR A 172 18.32 10.08 15.48
C THR A 172 18.14 8.62 15.03
N LYS A 173 17.20 7.91 15.66
CA LYS A 173 16.84 6.53 15.31
C LYS A 173 15.39 6.49 14.89
N ARG A 174 15.11 5.79 13.78
CA ARG A 174 13.76 5.54 13.33
C ARG A 174 13.15 4.38 14.10
N TYR A 175 11.94 4.57 14.63
CA TYR A 175 11.17 3.56 15.36
C TYR A 175 9.84 3.32 14.67
N TYR A 176 9.46 2.06 14.66
CA TYR A 176 8.20 1.57 14.12
C TYR A 176 7.43 0.89 15.26
N PRO A 177 6.48 1.60 15.91
CA PRO A 177 5.84 1.13 17.14
C PRO A 177 5.07 -0.18 17.02
N TYR A 178 4.72 -0.57 15.80
CA TYR A 178 3.96 -1.79 15.53
C TYR A 178 4.79 -2.86 14.82
N ASP A 179 6.11 -2.80 14.94
CA ASP A 179 7.10 -3.77 14.44
C ASP A 179 6.92 -4.15 12.97
N ASN A 180 6.02 -5.08 12.65
CA ASN A 180 5.83 -5.64 11.31
C ASN A 180 4.61 -5.08 10.56
N LEU A 181 3.79 -4.22 11.17
CA LEU A 181 2.57 -3.70 10.57
C LEU A 181 2.88 -2.95 9.27
N ALA A 182 2.24 -3.36 8.17
CA ALA A 182 2.41 -2.80 6.84
C ALA A 182 3.88 -2.73 6.39
N SER A 183 4.70 -3.70 6.78
CA SER A 183 6.17 -3.65 6.61
C SER A 183 6.60 -3.43 5.17
N SER A 184 6.07 -4.17 4.21
CA SER A 184 6.39 -4.03 2.78
C SER A 184 5.89 -2.72 2.15
N LEU A 185 4.90 -2.06 2.79
CA LEU A 185 4.38 -0.77 2.34
C LEU A 185 5.16 0.39 2.95
N ILE A 186 5.33 0.41 4.29
CA ILE A 186 6.03 1.49 5.00
C ILE A 186 7.51 1.48 4.62
N GLY A 187 8.13 0.31 4.61
CA GLY A 187 9.57 0.18 4.43
C GLY A 187 10.36 0.66 5.64
N PHE A 188 11.67 0.79 5.51
CA PHE A 188 12.56 1.16 6.60
C PHE A 188 13.67 2.12 6.18
N CYS A 189 14.30 2.75 7.17
CA CYS A 189 15.48 3.59 6.99
C CYS A 189 16.76 2.81 7.32
N ASN A 190 17.84 3.14 6.60
CA ASN A 190 19.18 2.67 6.91
C ASN A 190 19.77 3.41 8.13
N ASP A 191 21.03 3.07 8.50
CA ASP A 191 21.73 3.69 9.62
C ASP A 191 21.99 5.19 9.45
N ASP A 192 21.97 5.69 8.24
CA ASP A 192 22.15 7.11 7.93
C ASP A 192 20.81 7.88 7.85
N ASN A 193 19.74 7.29 8.38
CA ASN A 193 18.36 7.82 8.40
C ASN A 193 17.77 8.13 7.01
N GLN A 194 18.31 7.47 5.96
CA GLN A 194 17.76 7.53 4.62
C GLN A 194 16.79 6.37 4.40
N GLY A 195 15.65 6.65 3.77
CA GLY A 195 14.70 5.61 3.41
C GLY A 195 15.32 4.61 2.43
N SER A 196 15.23 3.33 2.73
CA SER A 196 15.77 2.24 1.92
C SER A 196 14.71 1.51 1.12
N GLU A 197 13.50 1.37 1.64
CA GLU A 197 12.40 0.64 1.03
C GLU A 197 11.05 1.34 1.26
N GLY A 198 10.03 0.94 0.52
CA GLY A 198 8.64 1.36 0.70
C GLY A 198 8.39 2.86 0.63
N LEU A 199 7.46 3.35 1.44
CA LEU A 199 7.13 4.78 1.54
C LEU A 199 8.27 5.60 2.13
N GLU A 200 9.08 5.02 3.03
CA GLU A 200 10.28 5.67 3.58
C GLU A 200 11.26 6.05 2.46
N TYR A 201 11.42 5.22 1.45
CA TYR A 201 12.24 5.52 0.27
C TYR A 201 11.53 6.48 -0.69
N TYR A 202 10.29 6.20 -1.07
CA TYR A 202 9.57 6.99 -2.06
C TYR A 202 9.40 8.45 -1.62
N TRP A 203 9.06 8.66 -0.35
CA TRP A 203 8.86 9.97 0.25
C TRP A 203 10.09 10.50 0.98
N ASN A 204 11.29 9.94 0.69
CA ASN A 204 12.51 10.29 1.42
C ASN A 204 12.79 11.80 1.44
N SER A 205 12.68 12.48 0.29
CA SER A 205 12.91 13.92 0.19
C SER A 205 11.94 14.76 1.04
N THR A 206 10.70 14.29 1.21
CA THR A 206 9.68 14.96 2.02
C THR A 206 9.90 14.70 3.51
N LEU A 207 10.28 13.46 3.86
CA LEU A 207 10.44 13.01 5.24
C LEU A 207 11.76 13.47 5.86
N THR A 208 12.87 13.54 5.11
CA THR A 208 14.22 13.80 5.67
C THR A 208 14.40 15.23 6.14
N GLY A 209 13.78 16.22 5.50
CA GLY A 209 14.02 17.63 5.80
C GLY A 209 15.36 18.15 5.25
N THR A 210 15.80 19.30 5.76
CA THR A 210 17.05 19.96 5.33
C THR A 210 17.94 20.21 6.53
N SER A 211 19.20 19.76 6.47
CA SER A 211 20.17 19.93 7.54
C SER A 211 20.47 21.42 7.80
N GLY A 212 20.57 21.77 9.06
CA GLY A 212 21.11 23.04 9.52
C GLY A 212 22.64 23.00 9.64
N ARG A 213 23.22 24.12 9.99
CA ARG A 213 24.67 24.26 10.13
C ARG A 213 25.02 25.29 11.20
N ILE A 214 25.96 24.94 12.07
CA ILE A 214 26.64 25.91 12.94
C ILE A 214 28.05 26.11 12.36
N VAL A 215 28.37 27.34 12.01
CA VAL A 215 29.70 27.71 11.55
C VAL A 215 30.35 28.51 12.67
N THR A 216 31.39 27.94 13.30
CA THR A 216 32.12 28.55 14.43
C THR A 216 33.57 28.73 14.04
N SER A 217 34.15 29.87 14.41
CA SER A 217 35.60 30.09 14.26
C SER A 217 36.31 29.46 15.45
N THR A 218 37.35 28.65 15.18
CA THR A 218 38.22 28.02 16.20
C THR A 218 39.64 28.56 16.07
N ASP A 219 40.40 28.57 17.15
CA ASP A 219 41.84 28.85 17.12
C ASP A 219 42.65 27.63 16.64
N ALA A 220 43.96 27.82 16.39
CA ALA A 220 44.85 26.77 15.91
C ALA A 220 45.03 25.57 16.90
N ILE A 221 44.46 25.65 18.08
CA ILE A 221 44.51 24.61 19.15
C ILE A 221 43.10 24.05 19.39
N SER A 222 42.14 24.30 18.48
CA SER A 222 40.71 23.88 18.56
C SER A 222 39.94 24.53 19.72
N GLY A 223 40.44 25.63 20.31
CA GLY A 223 39.70 26.45 21.27
C GLY A 223 38.64 27.29 20.52
N LEU A 224 37.40 27.37 21.07
CA LEU A 224 36.39 28.27 20.56
C LEU A 224 36.84 29.72 20.71
N ILE A 225 36.98 30.45 19.60
CA ILE A 225 37.16 31.91 19.67
C ILE A 225 35.77 32.49 19.95
N PRO A 226 35.56 33.21 21.06
CA PRO A 226 34.29 33.92 21.28
C PRO A 226 34.19 35.04 20.24
N ASP A 227 33.63 34.74 19.08
CA ASP A 227 33.43 35.69 18.02
C ASP A 227 31.93 35.98 17.88
N GLU A 228 31.60 37.26 17.67
CA GLU A 228 30.22 37.72 17.45
C GLU A 228 29.64 37.23 16.09
N ASN A 229 30.41 36.48 15.30
CA ASN A 229 30.08 36.02 13.95
C ASN A 229 29.76 34.52 13.84
N GLN A 230 29.26 33.87 14.90
CA GLN A 230 28.75 32.53 14.81
C GLN A 230 27.51 32.51 13.88
N THR A 231 27.60 31.85 12.72
CA THR A 231 26.47 31.71 11.81
C THR A 231 25.70 30.45 12.17
N TYR A 232 24.46 30.61 12.61
CA TYR A 232 23.54 29.54 12.91
C TYR A 232 22.48 29.46 11.80
N ILE A 233 22.45 28.34 11.10
CA ILE A 233 21.38 28.00 10.13
C ILE A 233 20.56 26.87 10.77
N ALA A 234 19.33 27.15 11.14
CA ALA A 234 18.45 26.17 11.77
C ALA A 234 18.12 25.02 10.81
N PRO A 235 18.10 23.77 11.27
CA PRO A 235 17.61 22.66 10.47
C PRO A 235 16.11 22.81 10.20
N GLN A 236 15.68 22.42 9.01
CA GLN A 236 14.26 22.30 8.69
C GLN A 236 13.85 20.86 8.78
N ASN A 237 13.00 20.54 9.75
CA ASN A 237 12.52 19.18 9.96
C ASN A 237 11.72 18.69 8.75
N GLY A 238 11.71 17.38 8.54
CA GLY A 238 10.91 16.75 7.52
C GLY A 238 9.40 16.96 7.76
N SER A 239 8.62 16.84 6.70
CA SER A 239 7.17 16.90 6.77
C SER A 239 6.59 15.57 7.23
N ASP A 240 5.51 15.63 8.02
CA ASP A 240 4.76 14.44 8.42
C ASP A 240 3.85 13.97 7.28
N LEU A 241 3.63 12.67 7.20
CA LEU A 241 2.69 12.05 6.29
C LEU A 241 1.52 11.44 7.07
N THR A 242 0.29 11.70 6.63
CA THR A 242 -0.89 10.97 7.07
C THR A 242 -1.32 10.05 5.93
N LEU A 243 -1.32 8.74 6.17
CA LEU A 243 -1.71 7.73 5.21
C LEU A 243 -3.22 7.54 5.17
N THR A 244 -3.71 6.82 4.16
CA THR A 244 -5.09 6.33 4.09
C THR A 244 -5.29 5.02 4.86
N ILE A 245 -4.20 4.30 5.16
CA ILE A 245 -4.20 3.05 5.95
C ILE A 245 -4.83 3.30 7.33
N ASP A 246 -5.71 2.41 7.74
CA ASP A 246 -6.16 2.27 9.12
C ASP A 246 -5.41 1.10 9.78
N ALA A 247 -4.67 1.38 10.84
CA ALA A 247 -3.82 0.38 11.51
C ALA A 247 -4.60 -0.83 12.06
N ASN A 248 -5.88 -0.65 12.41
CA ASN A 248 -6.72 -1.77 12.87
C ASN A 248 -7.15 -2.64 11.68
N ILE A 249 -7.60 -2.03 10.57
CA ILE A 249 -7.97 -2.75 9.35
C ILE A 249 -6.76 -3.48 8.80
N GLN A 250 -5.59 -2.84 8.79
CA GLN A 250 -4.32 -3.44 8.38
C GLN A 250 -3.97 -4.66 9.23
N SER A 251 -4.07 -4.54 10.55
CA SER A 251 -3.78 -5.64 11.48
C SER A 251 -4.74 -6.83 11.29
N ILE A 252 -6.02 -6.56 11.04
CA ILE A 252 -7.02 -7.60 10.72
C ILE A 252 -6.63 -8.31 9.41
N ALA A 253 -6.28 -7.55 8.37
CA ALA A 253 -5.89 -8.10 7.08
C ALA A 253 -4.64 -8.99 7.19
N GLU A 254 -3.60 -8.54 7.90
CA GLU A 254 -2.36 -9.30 8.14
C GLU A 254 -2.61 -10.57 8.93
N LYS A 255 -3.41 -10.48 10.00
CA LYS A 255 -3.78 -11.63 10.83
C LYS A 255 -4.37 -12.77 10.01
N TYR A 256 -5.39 -12.47 9.21
CA TYR A 256 -6.11 -13.50 8.45
C TYR A 256 -5.36 -13.93 7.19
N LEU A 257 -4.58 -13.04 6.57
CA LEU A 257 -3.68 -13.43 5.48
C LEU A 257 -2.62 -14.42 5.96
N LYS A 258 -1.93 -14.11 7.05
CA LYS A 258 -0.92 -14.98 7.65
C LYS A 258 -1.50 -16.35 8.03
N GLN A 259 -2.63 -16.34 8.74
CA GLN A 259 -3.32 -17.56 9.11
C GLN A 259 -3.69 -18.39 7.88
N GLY A 260 -4.33 -17.78 6.88
CA GLY A 260 -4.74 -18.47 5.66
C GLY A 260 -3.56 -18.99 4.83
N CYS A 261 -2.44 -18.26 4.75
CA CYS A 261 -1.24 -18.74 4.07
C CYS A 261 -0.63 -19.95 4.79
N ILE A 262 -0.60 -19.96 6.12
CA ILE A 262 -0.07 -21.11 6.91
C ILE A 262 -0.99 -22.31 6.78
N GLU A 263 -2.31 -22.14 6.94
CA GLU A 263 -3.29 -23.23 6.88
C GLU A 263 -3.35 -23.91 5.51
N ASN A 264 -3.07 -23.17 4.44
CA ASN A 264 -3.07 -23.69 3.07
C ASN A 264 -1.67 -23.96 2.52
N GLU A 265 -0.64 -23.96 3.38
CA GLU A 265 0.75 -24.25 3.00
C GLU A 265 1.20 -23.43 1.77
N ALA A 266 0.89 -22.13 1.78
CA ALA A 266 1.19 -21.23 0.66
C ALA A 266 2.70 -21.00 0.52
N SER A 267 3.34 -21.75 -0.39
CA SER A 267 4.80 -21.78 -0.57
C SER A 267 5.39 -20.40 -0.94
N ARG A 268 4.59 -19.53 -1.53
CA ARG A 268 4.99 -18.19 -1.95
C ARG A 268 4.22 -17.08 -1.23
N GLY A 269 3.46 -17.42 -0.16
CA GLY A 269 2.70 -16.47 0.64
C GLY A 269 1.50 -15.84 -0.06
N GLY A 270 1.23 -14.56 0.22
CA GLY A 270 0.05 -13.90 -0.34
C GLY A 270 0.03 -12.40 -0.11
N ASN A 271 -1.04 -11.76 -0.59
CA ASN A 271 -1.35 -10.36 -0.30
C ASN A 271 -2.86 -10.15 -0.12
N VAL A 272 -3.21 -9.09 0.61
CA VAL A 272 -4.57 -8.56 0.73
C VAL A 272 -4.52 -7.06 0.50
N ILE A 273 -5.44 -6.57 -0.32
CA ILE A 273 -5.67 -5.14 -0.49
C ILE A 273 -7.11 -4.85 -0.10
N ILE A 274 -7.33 -3.80 0.69
CA ILE A 274 -8.66 -3.29 1.04
C ILE A 274 -8.74 -1.84 0.59
N MET A 275 -9.72 -1.52 -0.25
CA MET A 275 -9.88 -0.23 -0.91
C MET A 275 -11.29 0.31 -0.72
N ASP A 276 -11.40 1.61 -0.43
CA ASP A 276 -12.66 2.34 -0.57
C ASP A 276 -12.90 2.65 -2.06
N PRO A 277 -13.93 2.08 -2.69
CA PRO A 277 -14.18 2.27 -4.11
C PRO A 277 -14.55 3.72 -4.46
N ASN A 278 -15.09 4.49 -3.53
CA ASN A 278 -15.59 5.84 -3.78
C ASN A 278 -14.48 6.89 -3.81
N THR A 279 -13.39 6.63 -3.08
CA THR A 279 -12.27 7.59 -2.94
C THR A 279 -10.96 7.09 -3.56
N GLY A 280 -10.81 5.80 -3.75
CA GLY A 280 -9.56 5.17 -4.13
C GLY A 280 -8.60 4.96 -2.95
N ASP A 281 -9.02 5.25 -1.72
CA ASP A 281 -8.18 5.10 -0.54
C ASP A 281 -7.87 3.64 -0.26
N ILE A 282 -6.59 3.34 -0.12
CA ILE A 282 -6.14 2.04 0.35
C ILE A 282 -6.20 2.04 1.87
N LEU A 283 -7.14 1.28 2.43
CA LEU A 283 -7.36 1.16 3.88
C LEU A 283 -6.45 0.12 4.52
N ALA A 284 -6.05 -0.90 3.75
CA ALA A 284 -5.05 -1.88 4.14
C ALA A 284 -4.34 -2.45 2.91
N MET A 285 -3.05 -2.76 3.06
CA MET A 285 -2.23 -3.44 2.07
C MET A 285 -1.27 -4.38 2.79
N ALA A 286 -1.68 -5.62 2.96
CA ALA A 286 -0.95 -6.66 3.69
C ALA A 286 -0.20 -7.57 2.73
N THR A 287 1.00 -7.98 3.11
CA THR A 287 1.83 -8.98 2.41
C THR A 287 2.32 -10.01 3.42
N TYR A 288 2.32 -11.27 3.05
CA TYR A 288 2.92 -12.36 3.83
C TYR A 288 3.87 -13.18 2.93
N PRO A 289 5.08 -13.58 3.41
CA PRO A 289 5.64 -13.28 4.73
C PRO A 289 5.97 -11.79 4.91
N ASP A 290 5.95 -11.36 6.18
CA ASP A 290 6.28 -10.02 6.65
C ASP A 290 7.65 -9.98 7.34
N TYR A 291 8.11 -8.78 7.74
CA TYR A 291 9.37 -8.60 8.49
C TYR A 291 9.24 -7.48 9.53
N ASN A 292 10.13 -7.53 10.55
CA ASN A 292 10.18 -6.48 11.56
C ASN A 292 10.93 -5.24 11.04
N LEU A 293 10.25 -4.10 10.97
CA LEU A 293 10.78 -2.82 10.50
C LEU A 293 11.92 -2.29 11.39
N ASN A 294 11.94 -2.65 12.68
CA ASN A 294 13.02 -2.28 13.60
C ASN A 294 14.26 -3.20 13.49
N SER A 295 14.12 -4.36 12.82
CA SER A 295 15.18 -5.33 12.58
C SER A 295 15.09 -5.93 11.18
N PRO A 296 15.14 -5.10 10.12
CA PRO A 296 14.78 -5.52 8.76
C PRO A 296 15.71 -6.59 8.17
N TYR A 297 16.94 -6.66 8.64
CA TYR A 297 17.95 -7.61 8.16
C TYR A 297 17.85 -9.01 8.81
N THR A 298 16.88 -9.22 9.71
CA THR A 298 16.66 -10.49 10.40
C THR A 298 15.26 -11.02 10.05
N PRO A 299 15.14 -12.02 9.16
CA PRO A 299 13.83 -12.56 8.79
C PRO A 299 13.19 -13.29 9.96
N THR A 300 11.89 -13.08 10.17
CA THR A 300 11.13 -13.65 11.30
C THR A 300 10.53 -15.03 10.98
N HIS A 301 10.44 -15.39 9.69
CA HIS A 301 9.83 -16.61 9.20
C HIS A 301 10.82 -17.75 8.96
N ILE A 302 12.13 -17.52 9.15
CA ILE A 302 13.21 -18.50 8.99
C ILE A 302 13.90 -18.69 10.35
N ASP A 303 14.13 -19.97 10.74
CA ASP A 303 14.89 -20.26 11.95
C ASP A 303 16.32 -19.69 11.87
N SER A 304 16.83 -19.12 12.95
CA SER A 304 18.14 -18.46 12.99
C SER A 304 19.29 -19.38 12.61
N LYS A 305 19.19 -20.68 12.91
CA LYS A 305 20.23 -21.66 12.54
C LYS A 305 20.21 -21.95 11.04
N GLU A 306 19.03 -22.01 10.44
CA GLU A 306 18.89 -22.17 8.99
C GLU A 306 19.33 -20.90 8.27
N TRP A 307 18.95 -19.73 8.77
CA TRP A 307 19.39 -18.43 8.24
C TRP A 307 20.91 -18.32 8.18
N ASN A 308 21.60 -18.68 9.25
CA ASN A 308 23.06 -18.59 9.37
C ASN A 308 23.83 -19.62 8.50
N LYS A 309 23.14 -20.63 7.96
CA LYS A 309 23.74 -21.57 7.00
C LYS A 309 23.70 -21.07 5.56
N LEU A 310 22.86 -20.10 5.25
CA LEU A 310 22.74 -19.55 3.91
C LEU A 310 24.00 -18.76 3.52
N SER A 311 24.37 -18.81 2.24
CA SER A 311 25.40 -17.92 1.71
C SER A 311 24.93 -16.45 1.76
N SER A 312 25.85 -15.50 1.78
CA SER A 312 25.52 -14.06 1.77
C SER A 312 24.62 -13.67 0.59
N GLU A 313 24.81 -14.30 -0.57
CA GLU A 313 23.97 -14.09 -1.74
C GLU A 313 22.55 -14.61 -1.51
N ALA A 314 22.40 -15.82 -0.95
CA ALA A 314 21.09 -16.38 -0.63
C ALA A 314 20.36 -15.56 0.43
N GLN A 315 21.08 -15.09 1.45
CA GLN A 315 20.51 -14.17 2.47
C GLN A 315 20.02 -12.88 1.82
N SER A 316 20.82 -12.24 0.98
CA SER A 316 20.44 -11.01 0.28
C SER A 316 19.21 -11.21 -0.61
N ASN A 317 19.16 -12.30 -1.40
CA ASN A 317 18.02 -12.60 -2.26
C ASN A 317 16.74 -12.84 -1.45
N THR A 318 16.86 -13.52 -0.30
CA THR A 318 15.72 -13.73 0.62
C THR A 318 15.21 -12.41 1.17
N LEU A 319 16.10 -11.53 1.63
CA LEU A 319 15.72 -10.21 2.16
C LEU A 319 15.06 -9.34 1.08
N TYR A 320 15.63 -9.27 -0.13
CA TYR A 320 15.00 -8.53 -1.23
C TYR A 320 13.62 -9.06 -1.60
N SER A 321 13.43 -10.38 -1.57
CA SER A 321 12.10 -10.98 -1.78
C SER A 321 11.11 -10.60 -0.69
N LEU A 322 11.58 -10.47 0.56
CA LEU A 322 10.78 -10.13 1.73
C LEU A 322 10.35 -8.66 1.77
N TYR A 323 11.23 -7.74 1.31
CA TYR A 323 10.92 -6.31 1.27
C TYR A 323 9.90 -5.95 0.19
N LYS A 324 9.74 -6.82 -0.79
CA LYS A 324 8.91 -6.59 -1.96
C LYS A 324 7.43 -6.46 -1.61
N ASN A 325 6.80 -5.35 -1.98
CA ASN A 325 5.36 -5.19 -1.85
C ASN A 325 4.64 -5.91 -2.99
N ARG A 326 4.22 -7.16 -2.76
CA ARG A 326 3.61 -8.03 -3.77
C ARG A 326 2.33 -7.46 -4.37
N ALA A 327 1.62 -6.62 -3.64
CA ALA A 327 0.37 -6.00 -4.11
C ALA A 327 0.58 -5.11 -5.34
N ILE A 328 1.78 -4.54 -5.51
CA ILE A 328 2.12 -3.62 -6.60
C ILE A 328 3.25 -4.12 -7.51
N SER A 329 4.12 -4.99 -6.99
CA SER A 329 5.35 -5.40 -7.70
C SER A 329 5.28 -6.78 -8.34
N ASP A 330 4.36 -7.63 -7.89
CA ASP A 330 4.13 -8.93 -8.51
C ASP A 330 3.03 -8.82 -9.56
N THR A 331 3.18 -9.56 -10.66
CA THR A 331 2.14 -9.74 -11.65
C THR A 331 1.67 -11.18 -11.62
N TYR A 332 0.40 -11.39 -11.89
CA TYR A 332 -0.23 -12.71 -11.90
C TYR A 332 -1.33 -12.79 -12.96
N GLU A 333 -1.69 -13.98 -13.37
CA GLU A 333 -2.89 -14.21 -14.16
C GLU A 333 -4.11 -14.11 -13.25
N PRO A 334 -5.05 -13.15 -13.44
CA PRO A 334 -6.16 -12.93 -12.51
C PRO A 334 -7.19 -14.07 -12.49
N GLY A 335 -7.12 -14.95 -13.49
CA GLY A 335 -8.06 -16.06 -13.62
C GLY A 335 -9.51 -15.60 -13.61
N SER A 336 -10.37 -16.39 -13.01
CA SER A 336 -11.82 -16.15 -13.05
C SER A 336 -12.30 -14.87 -12.33
N VAL A 337 -11.47 -14.16 -11.57
CA VAL A 337 -11.82 -12.82 -11.06
C VAL A 337 -11.99 -11.85 -12.22
N PHE A 338 -11.21 -12.00 -13.29
CA PHE A 338 -11.30 -11.16 -14.48
C PHE A 338 -12.62 -11.28 -15.25
N LYS A 339 -13.41 -12.33 -15.00
CA LYS A 339 -14.76 -12.47 -15.54
C LYS A 339 -15.70 -11.33 -15.12
N ILE A 340 -15.41 -10.64 -14.03
CA ILE A 340 -16.09 -9.40 -13.63
C ILE A 340 -15.98 -8.39 -14.78
N ILE A 341 -14.78 -8.16 -15.28
CA ILE A 341 -14.51 -7.19 -16.34
C ILE A 341 -15.15 -7.61 -17.65
N THR A 342 -14.97 -8.87 -18.04
CA THR A 342 -15.55 -9.40 -19.29
C THR A 342 -17.08 -9.34 -19.29
N SER A 343 -17.72 -9.60 -18.13
CA SER A 343 -19.18 -9.47 -17.99
C SER A 343 -19.63 -8.02 -18.09
N ALA A 344 -18.94 -7.11 -17.40
CA ALA A 344 -19.26 -5.68 -17.43
C ALA A 344 -19.18 -5.13 -18.87
N VAL A 345 -18.13 -5.50 -19.62
CA VAL A 345 -17.99 -5.11 -21.04
C VAL A 345 -19.12 -5.68 -21.89
N ALA A 346 -19.50 -6.93 -21.68
CA ALA A 346 -20.55 -7.56 -22.48
C ALA A 346 -21.94 -6.95 -22.20
N LEU A 347 -22.20 -6.50 -20.98
CA LEU A 347 -23.43 -5.77 -20.63
C LEU A 347 -23.40 -4.35 -21.18
N GLU A 348 -22.33 -3.61 -20.97
CA GLU A 348 -22.20 -2.21 -21.42
C GLU A 348 -22.36 -2.05 -22.92
N GLU A 349 -21.94 -3.05 -23.72
CA GLU A 349 -22.07 -3.08 -25.17
C GLU A 349 -23.38 -3.75 -25.67
N ASP A 350 -24.37 -4.00 -24.79
CA ASP A 350 -25.62 -4.68 -25.10
C ASP A 350 -25.44 -6.06 -25.79
N LEU A 351 -24.29 -6.70 -25.57
CA LEU A 351 -23.97 -8.00 -26.14
C LEU A 351 -24.42 -9.17 -25.26
N ALA A 352 -24.83 -8.91 -24.03
CA ALA A 352 -25.35 -9.90 -23.11
C ALA A 352 -26.50 -9.32 -22.30
N THR A 353 -27.33 -10.20 -21.75
CA THR A 353 -28.35 -9.87 -20.75
C THR A 353 -28.16 -10.76 -19.53
N THR A 354 -28.43 -10.23 -18.36
CA THR A 354 -28.18 -10.91 -17.09
C THR A 354 -28.82 -12.28 -16.99
N ASP A 355 -30.13 -12.38 -17.32
CA ASP A 355 -30.94 -13.57 -17.11
C ASP A 355 -31.50 -14.17 -18.42
N GLY A 356 -30.88 -13.84 -19.57
CA GLY A 356 -31.23 -14.43 -20.87
C GLY A 356 -31.12 -15.96 -20.85
N ALA A 357 -32.25 -16.64 -20.89
CA ALA A 357 -32.30 -18.09 -20.84
C ALA A 357 -31.56 -18.75 -22.02
N ASN A 358 -30.73 -19.77 -21.71
CA ASN A 358 -29.99 -20.57 -22.69
C ASN A 358 -29.04 -19.76 -23.61
N SER A 359 -28.53 -18.64 -23.14
CA SER A 359 -27.64 -17.76 -23.93
C SER A 359 -26.29 -18.41 -24.26
N TYR A 360 -25.77 -19.26 -23.37
CA TYR A 360 -24.47 -19.91 -23.50
C TYR A 360 -24.54 -21.40 -23.23
N LYS A 361 -23.81 -22.22 -24.02
CA LYS A 361 -23.81 -23.67 -23.89
C LYS A 361 -22.47 -24.19 -23.41
N CYS A 362 -22.48 -24.96 -22.32
CA CYS A 362 -21.31 -25.64 -21.79
C CYS A 362 -21.46 -27.15 -21.81
N THR A 363 -20.64 -27.83 -22.61
CA THR A 363 -20.57 -29.28 -22.70
C THR A 363 -19.35 -29.87 -21.99
N GLY A 364 -18.69 -29.12 -21.11
CA GLY A 364 -17.43 -29.47 -20.46
C GLY A 364 -16.20 -29.09 -21.27
N VAL A 365 -16.35 -28.91 -22.56
CA VAL A 365 -15.30 -28.52 -23.51
C VAL A 365 -15.87 -27.52 -24.50
N TYR A 366 -15.08 -26.55 -24.91
CA TYR A 366 -15.41 -25.62 -25.98
C TYR A 366 -14.35 -25.62 -27.08
N ASN A 367 -14.74 -25.85 -28.34
CA ASN A 367 -13.80 -25.88 -29.46
C ASN A 367 -13.56 -24.47 -30.01
N VAL A 368 -12.31 -24.04 -29.99
CA VAL A 368 -11.89 -22.74 -30.58
C VAL A 368 -10.88 -23.05 -31.68
N SER A 369 -11.25 -22.77 -32.93
CA SER A 369 -10.35 -22.96 -34.09
C SER A 369 -9.70 -24.34 -34.19
N GLY A 370 -10.44 -25.40 -33.82
CA GLY A 370 -9.94 -26.79 -33.84
C GLY A 370 -9.28 -27.27 -32.56
N ILE A 371 -9.04 -26.37 -31.58
CA ILE A 371 -8.47 -26.71 -30.27
C ILE A 371 -9.59 -26.81 -29.24
N ASN A 372 -9.58 -27.91 -28.49
CA ASN A 372 -10.54 -28.12 -27.40
C ASN A 372 -9.99 -27.51 -26.10
N ILE A 373 -10.69 -26.54 -25.54
CA ILE A 373 -10.39 -25.93 -24.25
C ILE A 373 -11.42 -26.40 -23.23
N SER A 374 -10.95 -26.98 -22.12
CA SER A 374 -11.80 -27.54 -21.08
C SER A 374 -12.43 -26.43 -20.21
N CYS A 375 -13.65 -26.65 -19.76
CA CYS A 375 -14.22 -25.89 -18.67
C CYS A 375 -13.50 -26.24 -17.35
N SER A 376 -13.66 -25.39 -16.33
CA SER A 376 -13.05 -25.63 -15.02
C SER A 376 -13.37 -27.06 -14.53
N HIS A 377 -12.34 -27.81 -14.18
CA HIS A 377 -12.42 -29.22 -13.75
C HIS A 377 -13.22 -30.13 -14.71
N GLY A 378 -13.33 -29.79 -16.00
CA GLY A 378 -14.11 -30.55 -16.97
C GLY A 378 -15.63 -30.52 -16.75
N ALA A 379 -16.13 -29.61 -15.94
CA ALA A 379 -17.54 -29.54 -15.55
C ALA A 379 -18.47 -29.28 -16.74
N VAL A 380 -19.57 -30.01 -16.83
CA VAL A 380 -20.63 -29.84 -17.80
C VAL A 380 -21.77 -29.03 -17.16
N HIS A 381 -21.94 -27.77 -17.56
CA HIS A 381 -22.93 -26.87 -16.95
C HIS A 381 -24.26 -26.78 -17.72
N GLY A 382 -24.32 -27.30 -18.96
CA GLY A 382 -25.51 -27.21 -19.80
C GLY A 382 -25.72 -25.81 -20.40
N ASN A 383 -26.96 -25.39 -20.51
CA ASN A 383 -27.31 -24.07 -20.99
C ASN A 383 -27.37 -23.08 -19.83
N LEU A 384 -26.77 -21.92 -20.00
CA LEU A 384 -26.57 -20.93 -18.95
C LEU A 384 -27.02 -19.53 -19.40
N SER A 385 -27.53 -18.72 -18.46
CA SER A 385 -27.55 -17.25 -18.58
C SER A 385 -26.18 -16.68 -18.21
N LEU A 386 -25.96 -15.37 -18.36
CA LEU A 386 -24.74 -14.69 -17.91
C LEU A 386 -24.57 -14.82 -16.39
N ARG A 387 -25.63 -14.57 -15.61
CA ARG A 387 -25.66 -14.77 -14.15
C ARG A 387 -25.21 -16.17 -13.78
N GLN A 388 -25.81 -17.19 -14.39
CA GLN A 388 -25.45 -18.58 -14.12
C GLN A 388 -24.02 -18.93 -14.54
N ALA A 389 -23.52 -18.33 -15.63
CA ALA A 389 -22.15 -18.50 -16.07
C ALA A 389 -21.14 -17.89 -15.05
N LEU A 390 -21.47 -16.74 -14.44
CA LEU A 390 -20.70 -16.16 -13.33
C LEU A 390 -20.77 -17.01 -12.06
N GLN A 391 -21.98 -17.43 -11.62
CA GLN A 391 -22.19 -18.26 -10.43
C GLN A 391 -21.36 -19.57 -10.50
N LYS A 392 -21.39 -20.22 -11.66
CA LYS A 392 -20.67 -21.50 -11.91
C LYS A 392 -19.23 -21.29 -12.39
N SER A 393 -18.80 -20.04 -12.55
CA SER A 393 -17.47 -19.70 -13.10
C SER A 393 -17.13 -20.43 -14.40
N CYS A 394 -18.09 -20.55 -15.33
CA CYS A 394 -18.02 -21.38 -16.52
C CYS A 394 -17.09 -20.81 -17.60
N ASN A 395 -15.92 -21.41 -17.83
CA ASN A 395 -14.97 -20.97 -18.86
C ASN A 395 -15.57 -21.06 -20.27
N ALA A 396 -16.32 -22.13 -20.57
CA ALA A 396 -16.93 -22.31 -21.89
C ALA A 396 -17.92 -21.17 -22.25
N ALA A 397 -18.70 -20.67 -21.29
CA ALA A 397 -19.56 -19.53 -21.51
C ALA A 397 -18.75 -18.24 -21.75
N PHE A 398 -17.69 -18.02 -20.97
CA PHE A 398 -16.85 -16.82 -21.10
C PHE A 398 -16.04 -16.79 -22.40
N MET A 399 -15.62 -17.93 -22.94
CA MET A 399 -15.04 -18.01 -24.26
C MET A 399 -16.02 -17.56 -25.34
N GLN A 400 -17.31 -17.96 -25.25
CA GLN A 400 -18.38 -17.52 -26.18
C GLN A 400 -18.65 -16.00 -26.04
N ILE A 401 -18.65 -15.49 -24.79
CA ILE A 401 -18.80 -14.05 -24.52
C ILE A 401 -17.65 -13.27 -25.14
N GLY A 402 -16.40 -13.67 -24.87
CA GLY A 402 -15.22 -13.01 -25.41
C GLY A 402 -15.20 -12.98 -26.94
N GLN A 403 -15.58 -14.07 -27.58
CA GLN A 403 -15.74 -14.11 -29.06
C GLN A 403 -16.81 -13.15 -29.56
N LYS A 404 -17.93 -13.01 -28.84
CA LYS A 404 -19.00 -12.10 -29.18
C LYS A 404 -18.61 -10.64 -29.02
N VAL A 405 -17.85 -10.30 -27.94
CA VAL A 405 -17.31 -8.95 -27.68
C VAL A 405 -16.24 -8.59 -28.71
N GLY A 406 -15.34 -9.51 -28.98
CA GLY A 406 -14.24 -9.34 -29.93
C GLY A 406 -13.00 -8.61 -29.34
N VAL A 407 -11.85 -8.81 -30.00
CA VAL A 407 -10.54 -8.32 -29.55
C VAL A 407 -10.51 -6.81 -29.37
N LYS A 408 -11.00 -6.07 -30.38
CA LYS A 408 -10.90 -4.61 -30.39
C LYS A 408 -11.65 -3.98 -29.21
N THR A 409 -12.88 -4.41 -28.97
CA THR A 409 -13.71 -3.90 -27.87
C THR A 409 -13.11 -4.26 -26.53
N LEU A 410 -12.66 -5.52 -26.34
CA LEU A 410 -11.99 -5.90 -25.08
C LEU A 410 -10.75 -5.05 -24.79
N TYR A 411 -9.90 -4.79 -25.77
CA TYR A 411 -8.71 -3.96 -25.60
C TYR A 411 -9.03 -2.50 -25.29
N GLN A 412 -10.10 -1.95 -25.89
CA GLN A 412 -10.57 -0.61 -25.54
C GLN A 412 -10.98 -0.51 -24.06
N TYR A 413 -11.70 -1.53 -23.56
CA TYR A 413 -12.08 -1.56 -22.14
C TYR A 413 -10.92 -1.91 -21.22
N TYR A 414 -9.96 -2.74 -21.64
CA TYR A 414 -8.75 -2.99 -20.85
C TYR A 414 -7.94 -1.70 -20.63
N ASP A 415 -7.84 -0.87 -21.68
CA ASP A 415 -7.26 0.48 -21.56
C ASP A 415 -8.12 1.39 -20.67
N ALA A 416 -9.43 1.39 -20.87
CA ALA A 416 -10.35 2.18 -20.05
C ALA A 416 -10.29 1.82 -18.56
N PHE A 417 -10.18 0.53 -18.21
CA PHE A 417 -9.98 0.06 -16.82
C PHE A 417 -8.56 0.28 -16.29
N GLY A 418 -7.62 0.77 -17.11
CA GLY A 418 -6.28 1.13 -16.71
C GLY A 418 -5.30 -0.04 -16.66
N PHE A 419 -5.57 -1.16 -17.33
CA PHE A 419 -4.67 -2.33 -17.27
C PHE A 419 -3.37 -2.16 -18.05
N PHE A 420 -3.28 -1.21 -18.99
CA PHE A 420 -2.05 -0.97 -19.76
C PHE A 420 -1.10 0.03 -19.11
N ASP A 421 -1.58 0.79 -18.14
CA ASP A 421 -0.82 1.81 -17.43
C ASP A 421 -0.53 1.38 -15.99
N LYS A 422 0.47 2.04 -15.39
CA LYS A 422 0.65 2.00 -13.94
C LYS A 422 -0.46 2.79 -13.26
N THR A 423 -0.86 2.35 -12.07
CA THR A 423 -1.94 3.01 -11.32
C THR A 423 -1.52 4.36 -10.72
N ASN A 424 -0.23 4.71 -10.81
CA ASN A 424 0.37 5.86 -10.13
C ASN A 424 0.18 5.83 -8.60
N PHE A 425 0.15 4.63 -8.06
CA PHE A 425 0.22 4.42 -6.61
C PHE A 425 1.54 4.96 -6.09
N ALA A 426 1.51 5.95 -5.20
CA ALA A 426 2.67 6.71 -4.75
C ALA A 426 3.61 5.89 -3.85
N SER A 427 4.17 4.80 -4.39
CA SER A 427 5.16 3.92 -3.79
C SER A 427 6.13 3.41 -4.85
N VAL A 428 7.22 2.75 -4.44
CA VAL A 428 8.24 2.20 -5.34
C VAL A 428 7.88 0.80 -5.81
N GLY A 429 8.38 0.44 -6.99
CA GLY A 429 8.37 -0.94 -7.44
C GLY A 429 7.08 -1.39 -8.12
N GLU A 430 6.17 -0.48 -8.51
CA GLU A 430 5.00 -0.86 -9.27
C GLU A 430 5.39 -1.49 -10.61
N ALA A 431 4.98 -2.75 -10.82
CA ALA A 431 5.23 -3.49 -12.04
C ALA A 431 4.28 -3.06 -13.16
N SER A 432 4.68 -3.28 -14.39
CA SER A 432 3.80 -3.12 -15.55
C SER A 432 3.11 -4.46 -15.85
N SER A 433 1.86 -4.39 -16.28
CA SER A 433 1.13 -5.53 -16.84
C SER A 433 1.80 -6.07 -18.11
N ASN A 434 1.49 -7.31 -18.44
CA ASN A 434 1.98 -7.94 -19.67
C ASN A 434 0.79 -8.53 -20.45
N PHE A 435 0.46 -7.92 -21.57
CA PHE A 435 -0.59 -8.35 -22.50
C PHE A 435 0.00 -8.69 -23.87
N TRP A 436 -0.70 -9.51 -24.62
CA TRP A 436 -0.41 -9.72 -26.03
C TRP A 436 -0.52 -8.41 -26.81
N ASN A 437 0.28 -8.26 -27.87
CA ASN A 437 0.00 -7.18 -28.81
C ASN A 437 -1.37 -7.44 -29.50
N ILE A 438 -2.21 -6.42 -29.62
CA ILE A 438 -3.57 -6.57 -30.17
C ILE A 438 -3.59 -7.25 -31.55
N ASN A 439 -2.54 -7.05 -32.36
CA ASN A 439 -2.41 -7.64 -33.69
C ASN A 439 -2.05 -9.13 -33.66
N ASP A 440 -1.56 -9.63 -32.54
CA ASP A 440 -1.12 -11.02 -32.35
C ASP A 440 -2.18 -11.86 -31.62
N VAL A 441 -3.31 -11.24 -31.23
CA VAL A 441 -4.42 -11.93 -30.55
C VAL A 441 -5.24 -12.71 -31.56
N GLY A 442 -5.05 -14.02 -31.58
CA GLY A 442 -5.88 -14.95 -32.32
C GLY A 442 -7.13 -15.39 -31.54
N PRO A 443 -7.96 -16.27 -32.15
CA PRO A 443 -9.17 -16.76 -31.47
C PRO A 443 -8.92 -17.50 -30.16
N ILE A 444 -7.75 -18.14 -29.98
CA ILE A 444 -7.39 -18.91 -28.79
C ILE A 444 -7.00 -17.96 -27.68
N GLU A 445 -6.15 -16.97 -27.97
CA GLU A 445 -5.75 -15.93 -27.04
C GLU A 445 -6.97 -15.16 -26.54
N LEU A 446 -7.85 -14.72 -27.46
CA LEU A 446 -9.11 -14.05 -27.11
C LEU A 446 -9.97 -14.91 -26.17
N ALA A 447 -10.12 -16.19 -26.47
CA ALA A 447 -10.92 -17.12 -25.67
C ALA A 447 -10.34 -17.24 -24.25
N THR A 448 -9.00 -17.39 -24.09
CA THR A 448 -8.35 -17.53 -22.78
C THR A 448 -8.32 -16.22 -22.01
N MET A 449 -8.08 -15.10 -22.68
CA MET A 449 -8.11 -13.76 -22.07
C MET A 449 -9.49 -13.42 -21.52
N SER A 450 -10.59 -13.91 -22.14
CA SER A 450 -11.96 -13.64 -21.69
C SER A 450 -12.28 -14.16 -20.30
N PHE A 451 -11.50 -15.13 -19.79
CA PHE A 451 -11.64 -15.65 -18.44
C PHE A 451 -10.38 -15.45 -17.57
N GLY A 452 -9.47 -14.54 -18.00
CA GLY A 452 -8.38 -14.05 -17.18
C GLY A 452 -7.09 -14.86 -17.23
N GLN A 453 -6.79 -15.56 -18.33
CA GLN A 453 -5.55 -16.28 -18.53
C GLN A 453 -4.74 -15.75 -19.71
N ARG A 454 -3.43 -16.08 -19.75
CA ARG A 454 -2.47 -15.72 -20.80
C ARG A 454 -2.10 -14.24 -20.87
N PHE A 455 -2.31 -13.50 -19.77
CA PHE A 455 -1.77 -12.16 -19.54
C PHE A 455 -1.57 -11.97 -18.04
N ASN A 456 -0.72 -11.02 -17.66
CA ASN A 456 -0.42 -10.74 -16.26
C ASN A 456 -0.73 -9.29 -15.91
N ILE A 457 -1.32 -9.09 -14.75
CA ILE A 457 -1.62 -7.78 -14.15
C ILE A 457 -1.21 -7.76 -12.68
N THR A 458 -1.04 -6.58 -12.11
CA THR A 458 -0.76 -6.45 -10.67
C THR A 458 -2.06 -6.56 -9.85
N PRO A 459 -1.99 -7.02 -8.59
CA PRO A 459 -3.15 -7.01 -7.68
C PRO A 459 -3.76 -5.61 -7.52
N ILE A 460 -2.96 -4.54 -7.49
CA ILE A 460 -3.47 -3.17 -7.39
C ILE A 460 -4.28 -2.77 -8.64
N GLN A 461 -3.87 -3.17 -9.85
CA GLN A 461 -4.65 -2.95 -11.06
C GLN A 461 -5.98 -3.71 -11.00
N MET A 462 -5.97 -4.96 -10.53
CA MET A 462 -7.20 -5.77 -10.44
C MET A 462 -8.20 -5.17 -9.46
N ILE A 463 -7.78 -4.81 -8.24
CA ILE A 463 -8.70 -4.22 -7.27
C ILE A 463 -9.22 -2.85 -7.72
N THR A 464 -8.39 -2.05 -8.39
CA THR A 464 -8.81 -0.75 -8.95
C THR A 464 -9.91 -0.92 -9.99
N ALA A 465 -9.79 -1.91 -10.88
CA ALA A 465 -10.81 -2.22 -11.87
C ALA A 465 -12.10 -2.77 -11.24
N VAL A 466 -12.01 -3.64 -10.23
CA VAL A 466 -13.17 -4.13 -9.45
C VAL A 466 -13.83 -2.99 -8.70
N SER A 467 -13.05 -2.05 -8.15
CA SER A 467 -13.57 -0.87 -7.46
C SER A 467 -14.35 0.05 -8.41
N ALA A 468 -13.93 0.16 -9.67
CA ALA A 468 -14.71 0.91 -10.67
C ALA A 468 -16.10 0.27 -10.91
N VAL A 469 -16.18 -1.06 -10.96
CA VAL A 469 -17.47 -1.78 -11.05
C VAL A 469 -18.32 -1.52 -9.79
N ALA A 470 -17.70 -1.41 -8.61
CA ALA A 470 -18.40 -1.11 -7.35
C ALA A 470 -18.82 0.36 -7.22
N ASN A 471 -18.21 1.29 -7.95
CA ASN A 471 -18.37 2.74 -7.84
C ASN A 471 -19.10 3.34 -9.05
N CYS A 472 -20.26 2.81 -9.39
CA CYS A 472 -21.06 3.28 -10.52
C CYS A 472 -20.27 3.45 -11.83
N GLY A 473 -19.26 2.63 -12.04
CA GLY A 473 -18.38 2.67 -13.22
C GLY A 473 -17.23 3.70 -13.17
N ASN A 474 -17.06 4.44 -12.08
CA ASN A 474 -15.99 5.43 -11.95
C ASN A 474 -14.68 4.79 -11.50
N LEU A 475 -13.65 4.90 -12.33
CA LEU A 475 -12.28 4.47 -12.00
C LEU A 475 -11.59 5.53 -11.15
N MET A 476 -11.26 5.18 -9.91
CA MET A 476 -10.52 6.04 -8.99
C MET A 476 -9.03 5.69 -9.02
N GLN A 477 -8.17 6.71 -8.91
CA GLN A 477 -6.74 6.46 -8.70
C GLN A 477 -6.50 5.93 -7.29
N PRO A 478 -5.78 4.79 -7.12
CA PRO A 478 -5.41 4.32 -5.78
C PRO A 478 -4.58 5.36 -5.04
N ARG A 479 -4.94 5.64 -3.79
CA ARG A 479 -4.31 6.66 -2.96
C ARG A 479 -3.81 6.05 -1.65
N ILE A 480 -2.59 6.43 -1.24
CA ILE A 480 -1.98 5.98 0.01
C ILE A 480 -1.63 7.12 0.96
N VAL A 481 -1.34 8.31 0.46
CA VAL A 481 -1.08 9.49 1.28
C VAL A 481 -2.29 10.43 1.21
N LYS A 482 -2.84 10.76 2.37
CA LYS A 482 -3.99 11.66 2.53
C LYS A 482 -3.56 13.10 2.74
N GLU A 483 -2.52 13.32 3.56
CA GLU A 483 -2.05 14.63 3.93
C GLU A 483 -0.53 14.67 4.11
N ILE A 484 0.06 15.82 3.77
CA ILE A 484 1.46 16.17 4.03
C ILE A 484 1.46 17.41 4.90
N LYS A 485 1.99 17.31 6.12
CA LYS A 485 2.06 18.42 7.07
C LYS A 485 3.50 18.90 7.24
N ASN A 486 3.77 20.14 6.86
CA ASN A 486 5.06 20.77 7.13
C ASN A 486 5.20 21.05 8.63
N THR A 487 6.15 20.40 9.28
CA THR A 487 6.33 20.48 10.74
C THR A 487 6.85 21.84 11.22
N SER A 488 7.55 22.59 10.36
CA SER A 488 8.12 23.90 10.70
C SER A 488 7.09 25.02 10.60
N THR A 489 6.20 24.98 9.60
CA THR A 489 5.20 26.02 9.34
C THR A 489 3.80 25.65 9.84
N GLY A 490 3.53 24.36 10.09
CA GLY A 490 2.21 23.85 10.39
C GLY A 490 1.27 23.77 9.17
N ALA A 491 1.75 24.12 7.98
CA ALA A 491 0.94 24.07 6.75
C ALA A 491 0.60 22.61 6.40
N VAL A 492 -0.66 22.35 6.04
CA VAL A 492 -1.16 21.04 5.63
C VAL A 492 -1.52 21.09 4.15
N GLN A 493 -0.96 20.17 3.38
CA GLN A 493 -1.35 19.90 2.00
C GLN A 493 -2.19 18.63 1.97
N THR A 494 -3.48 18.75 1.68
CA THR A 494 -4.38 17.62 1.48
C THR A 494 -4.26 17.10 0.04
N ILE A 495 -4.11 15.77 -0.11
CA ILE A 495 -4.14 15.10 -1.41
C ILE A 495 -5.57 14.57 -1.59
N ASN A 496 -6.32 15.18 -2.51
CA ASN A 496 -7.72 14.81 -2.75
C ASN A 496 -7.84 13.51 -3.58
N PRO A 497 -8.94 12.76 -3.44
CA PRO A 497 -9.30 11.67 -4.35
C PRO A 497 -9.35 12.14 -5.81
N ILE A 498 -8.89 11.30 -6.73
CA ILE A 498 -8.87 11.59 -8.17
C ILE A 498 -9.73 10.55 -8.88
N SER A 499 -10.84 11.01 -9.46
CA SER A 499 -11.60 10.21 -10.44
C SER A 499 -10.89 10.32 -11.79
N VAL A 500 -10.43 9.18 -12.32
CA VAL A 500 -9.65 9.13 -13.56
C VAL A 500 -10.61 9.22 -14.76
N ARG A 501 -11.65 8.37 -14.79
CA ARG A 501 -12.66 8.32 -15.85
C ARG A 501 -13.85 7.45 -15.44
N GLN A 502 -14.97 7.59 -16.12
CA GLN A 502 -16.06 6.61 -16.10
C GLN A 502 -15.80 5.57 -17.17
N VAL A 503 -15.84 4.27 -16.78
CA VAL A 503 -15.50 3.14 -17.65
C VAL A 503 -16.75 2.42 -18.15
N ILE A 504 -17.74 2.26 -17.27
CA ILE A 504 -19.05 1.65 -17.56
C ILE A 504 -20.15 2.55 -16.99
N SER A 505 -21.38 2.34 -17.45
CA SER A 505 -22.55 3.03 -16.94
C SER A 505 -22.87 2.62 -15.50
N LYS A 506 -23.65 3.45 -14.81
CA LYS A 506 -24.17 3.14 -13.49
C LYS A 506 -25.10 1.90 -13.54
N GLU A 507 -25.89 1.81 -14.58
CA GLU A 507 -26.82 0.70 -14.82
C GLU A 507 -26.07 -0.62 -14.94
N THR A 508 -25.01 -0.68 -15.74
CA THR A 508 -24.12 -1.84 -15.84
C THR A 508 -23.47 -2.20 -14.50
N SER A 509 -23.05 -1.19 -13.73
CA SER A 509 -22.48 -1.37 -12.38
C SER A 509 -23.48 -2.04 -11.42
N GLU A 510 -24.73 -1.54 -11.39
CA GLU A 510 -25.81 -2.10 -10.54
C GLU A 510 -26.15 -3.54 -10.94
N GLU A 511 -26.26 -3.83 -12.25
CA GLU A 511 -26.48 -5.20 -12.73
C GLU A 511 -25.32 -6.14 -12.38
N MET A 512 -24.09 -5.65 -12.48
CA MET A 512 -22.90 -6.42 -12.10
C MET A 512 -22.90 -6.75 -10.61
N LEU A 513 -23.23 -5.79 -9.74
CA LEU A 513 -23.29 -6.01 -8.29
C LEU A 513 -24.33 -7.08 -7.92
N ASP A 514 -25.54 -7.01 -8.49
CA ASP A 514 -26.61 -8.00 -8.31
C ASP A 514 -26.16 -9.42 -8.78
N MET A 515 -25.49 -9.51 -9.93
CA MET A 515 -24.96 -10.80 -10.39
C MET A 515 -23.83 -11.32 -9.49
N LEU A 516 -22.91 -10.45 -9.03
CA LEU A 516 -21.80 -10.84 -8.18
C LEU A 516 -22.27 -11.23 -6.77
N GLU A 517 -23.36 -10.63 -6.25
CA GLU A 517 -24.01 -11.09 -5.03
C GLU A 517 -24.49 -12.54 -5.19
N SER A 518 -25.12 -12.85 -6.33
CA SER A 518 -25.59 -14.22 -6.62
C SER A 518 -24.46 -15.25 -6.71
N VAL A 519 -23.24 -14.85 -7.02
CA VAL A 519 -22.05 -15.74 -6.97
C VAL A 519 -21.73 -16.14 -5.53
N VAL A 520 -21.94 -15.22 -4.57
CA VAL A 520 -21.68 -15.47 -3.15
C VAL A 520 -22.88 -16.21 -2.49
N THR A 521 -24.11 -15.90 -2.86
CA THR A 521 -25.29 -16.56 -2.28
C THR A 521 -25.49 -17.97 -2.82
N ASP A 522 -25.38 -18.16 -4.14
CA ASP A 522 -25.79 -19.39 -4.84
C ASP A 522 -24.67 -20.04 -5.67
N GLY A 523 -23.48 -19.41 -5.72
CA GLY A 523 -22.40 -19.84 -6.60
C GLY A 523 -21.13 -20.30 -5.88
N THR A 524 -20.02 -20.17 -6.61
CA THR A 524 -18.67 -20.56 -6.16
C THR A 524 -18.12 -19.70 -5.02
N GLY A 525 -18.70 -18.51 -4.79
CA GLY A 525 -18.29 -17.56 -3.76
C GLY A 525 -18.85 -17.79 -2.36
N ARG A 526 -19.63 -18.85 -2.13
CA ARG A 526 -20.40 -19.09 -0.89
C ARG A 526 -19.57 -19.08 0.40
N TYR A 527 -18.28 -19.37 0.31
CA TYR A 527 -17.37 -19.36 1.48
C TYR A 527 -16.93 -17.95 1.90
N ALA A 528 -17.31 -16.92 1.13
CA ALA A 528 -17.11 -15.52 1.48
C ALA A 528 -18.35 -14.87 2.13
N GLN A 529 -19.39 -15.63 2.44
CA GLN A 529 -20.59 -15.11 3.10
C GLN A 529 -20.26 -14.61 4.50
N VAL A 530 -20.81 -13.44 4.86
CA VAL A 530 -20.71 -12.84 6.18
C VAL A 530 -22.13 -12.61 6.71
N LYS A 531 -22.42 -13.12 7.91
CA LYS A 531 -23.76 -13.03 8.48
C LYS A 531 -24.18 -11.57 8.70
N GLY A 532 -25.31 -11.19 8.14
CA GLY A 532 -25.90 -9.85 8.31
C GLY A 532 -25.35 -8.79 7.36
N TYR A 533 -24.55 -9.17 6.37
CA TYR A 533 -24.04 -8.27 5.35
C TYR A 533 -24.20 -8.88 3.95
N SER A 534 -24.59 -8.04 2.98
CA SER A 534 -24.59 -8.42 1.58
C SER A 534 -23.17 -8.33 1.02
N ILE A 535 -22.74 -9.44 0.41
CA ILE A 535 -21.41 -9.56 -0.18
C ILE A 535 -21.58 -9.94 -1.65
N ALA A 536 -21.07 -9.09 -2.55
CA ALA A 536 -20.85 -9.44 -3.93
C ALA A 536 -19.39 -9.91 -4.11
N GLY A 537 -19.12 -10.88 -4.99
CA GLY A 537 -17.73 -11.31 -5.14
C GLY A 537 -17.51 -12.34 -6.23
N LYS A 538 -16.24 -12.63 -6.48
CA LYS A 538 -15.82 -13.62 -7.49
C LYS A 538 -14.55 -14.35 -7.05
N THR A 539 -14.56 -15.66 -7.14
CA THR A 539 -13.40 -16.55 -6.99
C THR A 539 -12.52 -16.53 -8.22
N GLY A 540 -11.22 -16.62 -8.03
CA GLY A 540 -10.23 -16.87 -9.08
C GLY A 540 -9.30 -18.01 -8.70
N THR A 541 -9.01 -18.84 -9.68
CA THR A 541 -7.94 -19.82 -9.63
C THR A 541 -7.23 -19.73 -10.96
N SER A 542 -5.94 -19.47 -10.96
CA SER A 542 -5.11 -19.53 -12.16
C SER A 542 -4.08 -20.62 -12.02
N GLU A 543 -3.92 -21.38 -13.09
CA GLU A 543 -2.83 -22.34 -13.20
C GLU A 543 -1.55 -21.63 -13.64
N PRO A 544 -0.37 -22.13 -13.28
CA PRO A 544 0.89 -21.53 -13.72
C PRO A 544 1.01 -21.58 -15.24
N SER A 545 1.63 -20.55 -15.82
CA SER A 545 1.94 -20.55 -17.25
C SER A 545 2.88 -21.69 -17.61
N PRO A 546 2.84 -22.25 -18.85
CA PRO A 546 3.77 -23.26 -19.28
C PRO A 546 5.24 -22.83 -19.09
N GLY A 547 6.02 -23.66 -18.41
CA GLY A 547 7.41 -23.37 -18.03
C GLY A 547 7.58 -22.67 -16.67
N ALA A 548 6.50 -22.46 -15.95
CA ALA A 548 6.48 -21.90 -14.59
C ALA A 548 5.67 -22.79 -13.62
N GLU A 549 5.64 -24.10 -13.89
CA GLU A 549 4.87 -25.10 -13.11
C GLU A 549 5.31 -25.15 -11.64
N ASP A 550 6.57 -24.80 -11.37
CA ASP A 550 7.15 -24.67 -10.04
C ASP A 550 6.53 -23.53 -9.21
N GLN A 551 5.84 -22.60 -9.84
CA GLN A 551 5.20 -21.49 -9.14
C GLN A 551 3.87 -21.87 -8.49
N GLY A 552 3.28 -23.03 -8.85
CA GLY A 552 1.98 -23.46 -8.34
C GLY A 552 0.82 -22.54 -8.76
N ASN A 553 -0.37 -22.91 -8.33
CA ASN A 553 -1.58 -22.12 -8.61
C ASN A 553 -1.61 -20.79 -7.87
N VAL A 554 -2.41 -19.86 -8.36
CA VAL A 554 -2.76 -18.64 -7.61
C VAL A 554 -4.25 -18.70 -7.28
N ALA A 555 -4.56 -18.71 -5.99
CA ALA A 555 -5.92 -18.67 -5.47
C ALA A 555 -6.29 -17.21 -5.11
N SER A 556 -7.39 -16.69 -5.66
CA SER A 556 -7.79 -15.30 -5.40
C SER A 556 -9.28 -15.16 -5.16
N PHE A 557 -9.66 -14.08 -4.47
CA PHE A 557 -11.05 -13.69 -4.27
C PHE A 557 -11.17 -12.17 -4.24
N ALA A 558 -12.09 -11.62 -5.04
CA ALA A 558 -12.50 -10.23 -4.96
C ALA A 558 -13.88 -10.15 -4.30
N ALA A 559 -14.01 -9.36 -3.24
CA ALA A 559 -15.25 -9.10 -2.52
C ALA A 559 -15.60 -7.62 -2.56
N ILE A 560 -16.88 -7.31 -2.62
CA ILE A 560 -17.45 -5.95 -2.55
C ILE A 560 -18.54 -5.97 -1.47
N SER A 561 -18.55 -5.00 -0.56
CA SER A 561 -19.54 -4.92 0.52
C SER A 561 -19.76 -3.49 1.01
N PRO A 562 -20.99 -3.14 1.48
CA PRO A 562 -22.24 -3.84 1.16
C PRO A 562 -22.63 -3.69 -0.32
N VAL A 563 -23.52 -4.53 -0.82
CA VAL A 563 -23.90 -4.54 -2.25
C VAL A 563 -24.66 -3.28 -2.67
N GLU A 564 -25.61 -2.85 -1.85
CA GLU A 564 -26.48 -1.70 -2.16
C GLU A 564 -25.75 -0.35 -2.12
N SER A 565 -24.67 -0.25 -1.37
CA SER A 565 -23.84 0.98 -1.23
C SER A 565 -22.41 0.59 -0.91
N PRO A 566 -21.63 0.19 -1.90
CA PRO A 566 -20.27 -0.31 -1.69
C PRO A 566 -19.37 0.68 -0.95
N GLN A 567 -18.79 0.22 0.16
CA GLN A 567 -17.85 0.97 0.98
C GLN A 567 -16.47 0.32 0.99
N LEU A 568 -16.41 -0.98 0.70
CA LEU A 568 -15.19 -1.76 0.69
C LEU A 568 -15.10 -2.66 -0.55
N VAL A 569 -13.92 -2.71 -1.12
CA VAL A 569 -13.49 -3.79 -2.03
C VAL A 569 -12.29 -4.47 -1.39
N VAL A 570 -12.31 -5.80 -1.32
CA VAL A 570 -11.24 -6.62 -0.76
C VAL A 570 -10.73 -7.56 -1.84
N LEU A 571 -9.45 -7.55 -2.12
CA LEU A 571 -8.80 -8.53 -2.98
C LEU A 571 -7.82 -9.35 -2.14
N VAL A 572 -8.06 -10.64 -2.07
CA VAL A 572 -7.16 -11.64 -1.47
C VAL A 572 -6.48 -12.42 -2.58
N THR A 573 -5.16 -12.56 -2.52
CA THR A 573 -4.37 -13.37 -3.45
C THR A 573 -3.39 -14.24 -2.66
N VAL A 574 -3.45 -15.55 -2.85
CA VAL A 574 -2.57 -16.55 -2.21
C VAL A 574 -1.81 -17.29 -3.30
N TYR A 575 -0.49 -17.30 -3.19
CA TYR A 575 0.43 -17.83 -4.21
C TYR A 575 0.97 -19.20 -3.80
N GLY A 576 0.78 -20.19 -4.67
CA GLY A 576 1.25 -21.55 -4.47
C GLY A 576 0.66 -22.22 -3.22
N PRO A 577 -0.70 -22.29 -3.06
CA PRO A 577 -1.27 -23.11 -2.00
C PRO A 577 -1.03 -24.59 -2.32
N GLU A 578 -0.30 -25.28 -1.43
CA GLU A 578 0.08 -26.69 -1.56
C GLU A 578 -0.71 -27.61 -0.61
N GLY A 579 -1.58 -27.02 0.22
CA GLY A 579 -2.43 -27.76 1.16
C GLY A 579 -3.51 -28.61 0.45
N ALA A 580 -4.47 -29.11 1.22
CA ALA A 580 -5.55 -29.97 0.71
C ALA A 580 -6.42 -29.31 -0.37
N ASN A 581 -6.41 -27.97 -0.45
CA ASN A 581 -7.19 -27.17 -1.38
C ASN A 581 -6.29 -26.14 -2.07
N ASN A 582 -6.45 -25.99 -3.38
CA ASN A 582 -5.76 -24.98 -4.20
C ASN A 582 -6.71 -24.07 -4.96
N ASP A 583 -8.01 -24.15 -4.68
CA ASP A 583 -9.07 -23.38 -5.31
C ASP A 583 -9.34 -22.08 -4.57
N GLY A 584 -9.50 -20.96 -5.31
CA GLY A 584 -9.77 -19.66 -4.75
C GLY A 584 -11.03 -19.60 -3.86
N SER A 585 -12.03 -20.48 -4.09
CA SER A 585 -13.23 -20.55 -3.26
C SER A 585 -12.95 -21.08 -1.86
N LEU A 586 -12.01 -22.02 -1.72
CA LEU A 586 -11.68 -22.70 -0.48
C LEU A 586 -10.48 -22.08 0.25
N VAL A 587 -9.62 -21.35 -0.47
CA VAL A 587 -8.43 -20.69 0.08
C VAL A 587 -8.69 -19.20 0.33
N ALA A 588 -8.95 -18.43 -0.71
CA ALA A 588 -9.05 -16.96 -0.63
C ALA A 588 -10.43 -16.47 -0.12
N GLY A 589 -11.52 -17.20 -0.44
CA GLY A 589 -12.88 -16.86 0.01
C GLY A 589 -13.01 -16.79 1.53
N PRO A 590 -12.61 -17.82 2.30
CA PRO A 590 -12.65 -17.80 3.77
C PRO A 590 -11.82 -16.68 4.39
N ILE A 591 -10.65 -16.35 3.82
CA ILE A 591 -9.81 -15.24 4.28
C ILE A 591 -10.58 -13.92 4.13
N ALA A 592 -11.19 -13.69 2.95
CA ALA A 592 -12.00 -12.50 2.71
C ALA A 592 -13.19 -12.41 3.68
N ALA A 593 -13.88 -13.54 3.94
CA ALA A 593 -14.99 -13.60 4.89
C ALA A 593 -14.56 -13.22 6.31
N GLN A 594 -13.44 -13.76 6.80
CA GLN A 594 -12.91 -13.46 8.12
C GLN A 594 -12.54 -11.98 8.27
N ILE A 595 -11.89 -11.40 7.24
CA ILE A 595 -11.55 -9.98 7.20
C ILE A 595 -12.82 -9.14 7.26
N LEU A 596 -13.78 -9.39 6.38
CA LEU A 596 -15.03 -8.62 6.32
C LEU A 596 -15.85 -8.75 7.60
N ASN A 597 -15.86 -9.92 8.24
CA ASN A 597 -16.57 -10.15 9.49
C ASN A 597 -16.06 -9.29 10.67
N GLU A 598 -14.77 -8.90 10.68
CA GLU A 598 -14.21 -7.99 11.68
C GLU A 598 -14.22 -6.52 11.20
N VAL A 599 -13.95 -6.27 9.90
CA VAL A 599 -13.82 -4.91 9.37
C VAL A 599 -15.16 -4.19 9.23
N LEU A 600 -16.21 -4.87 8.74
CA LEU A 600 -17.52 -4.23 8.54
C LEU A 600 -18.13 -3.69 9.85
N PRO A 601 -18.17 -4.45 10.96
CA PRO A 601 -18.60 -3.90 12.25
C PRO A 601 -17.66 -2.80 12.77
N TYR A 602 -16.35 -2.93 12.60
CA TYR A 602 -15.38 -1.91 13.00
C TYR A 602 -15.64 -0.58 12.30
N MET A 603 -15.93 -0.61 11.00
CA MET A 603 -16.31 0.57 10.22
C MET A 603 -17.75 1.04 10.48
N GLN A 604 -18.47 0.37 11.35
CA GLN A 604 -19.88 0.65 11.66
C GLN A 604 -20.78 0.57 10.41
N VAL A 605 -20.42 -0.29 9.46
CA VAL A 605 -21.26 -0.56 8.30
C VAL A 605 -22.59 -1.16 8.80
N PRO A 606 -23.74 -0.58 8.40
CA PRO A 606 -25.02 -1.12 8.82
C PRO A 606 -25.23 -2.55 8.33
N THR A 607 -25.77 -3.42 9.19
CA THR A 607 -26.20 -4.75 8.73
C THR A 607 -27.40 -4.62 7.79
N ASP A 608 -27.61 -5.58 6.89
CA ASP A 608 -28.72 -5.59 5.92
C ASP A 608 -30.08 -5.34 6.59
N SER A 609 -30.26 -5.86 7.78
CA SER A 609 -31.48 -5.65 8.58
C SER A 609 -31.62 -4.20 9.05
N THR A 610 -30.52 -3.54 9.44
CA THR A 610 -30.54 -2.14 9.87
C THR A 610 -30.74 -1.22 8.66
N TYR A 611 -30.12 -1.54 7.53
CA TYR A 611 -30.33 -0.82 6.27
C TYR A 611 -31.79 -0.89 5.81
N SER A 612 -32.41 -2.08 5.84
CA SER A 612 -33.82 -2.28 5.51
C SER A 612 -34.80 -1.53 6.45
N ALA A 613 -34.46 -1.46 7.76
CA ALA A 613 -35.30 -0.73 8.72
C ALA A 613 -35.19 0.80 8.57
N ASN A 614 -34.06 1.30 8.07
CA ASN A 614 -33.81 2.73 7.86
C ASN A 614 -34.07 3.21 6.44
N THR A 615 -34.48 2.34 5.51
CA THR A 615 -34.82 2.75 4.14
C THR A 615 -36.08 3.63 4.20
N GLU A 616 -35.92 4.88 3.79
CA GLU A 616 -37.02 5.83 3.72
C GLU A 616 -38.11 5.30 2.79
N LYS A 617 -39.31 5.04 3.36
CA LYS A 617 -40.45 4.58 2.58
C LYS A 617 -41.14 5.78 1.94
N ILE A 618 -41.28 5.72 0.64
CA ILE A 618 -41.95 6.73 -0.19
C ILE A 618 -43.40 6.29 -0.37
N SER A 619 -44.35 7.17 -0.09
CA SER A 619 -45.75 6.91 -0.38
C SER A 619 -45.98 6.92 -1.89
N LEU A 620 -46.50 5.84 -2.43
CA LEU A 620 -46.70 5.67 -3.88
C LEU A 620 -47.69 6.70 -4.42
N PRO A 621 -47.33 7.57 -5.36
CA PRO A 621 -48.20 8.53 -5.99
C PRO A 621 -49.40 7.85 -6.72
N ASP A 622 -50.54 8.57 -6.85
CA ASP A 622 -51.63 8.15 -7.69
C ASP A 622 -51.36 8.56 -9.14
N VAL A 623 -51.23 7.58 -10.00
CA VAL A 623 -51.02 7.80 -11.46
C VAL A 623 -52.19 7.29 -12.28
N THR A 624 -53.29 6.85 -11.65
CA THR A 624 -54.51 6.47 -12.38
C THR A 624 -55.12 7.67 -13.11
N ASN A 625 -55.71 7.43 -14.29
CA ASN A 625 -56.25 8.44 -15.22
C ASN A 625 -55.20 9.40 -15.82
N LYS A 626 -53.89 9.09 -15.70
CA LYS A 626 -52.81 9.78 -16.41
C LYS A 626 -52.39 8.96 -17.63
N THR A 627 -51.69 9.61 -18.56
CA THR A 627 -51.06 8.86 -19.63
C THR A 627 -49.87 8.04 -19.11
N VAL A 628 -49.53 6.95 -19.76
CA VAL A 628 -48.36 6.12 -19.42
C VAL A 628 -47.08 6.97 -19.37
N GLY A 629 -46.91 7.91 -20.31
CA GLY A 629 -45.73 8.80 -20.34
C GLY A 629 -45.63 9.73 -19.12
N GLU A 630 -46.78 10.31 -18.72
CA GLU A 630 -46.83 11.17 -17.50
C GLU A 630 -46.60 10.35 -16.23
N ALA A 631 -47.14 9.14 -16.15
CA ALA A 631 -47.00 8.26 -15.01
C ALA A 631 -45.56 7.76 -14.83
N LYS A 632 -44.90 7.34 -15.92
CA LYS A 632 -43.47 6.97 -15.92
C LYS A 632 -42.66 8.09 -15.33
N LYS A 633 -42.80 9.32 -15.83
CA LYS A 633 -42.05 10.45 -15.31
C LYS A 633 -42.26 10.68 -13.83
N ILE A 634 -43.50 10.65 -13.34
CA ILE A 634 -43.86 10.86 -11.91
C ILE A 634 -43.24 9.77 -11.03
N LEU A 635 -43.35 8.50 -11.47
CA LEU A 635 -42.87 7.37 -10.68
C LEU A 635 -41.36 7.23 -10.68
N GLU A 636 -40.73 7.47 -11.83
CA GLU A 636 -39.24 7.46 -11.95
C GLU A 636 -38.59 8.63 -11.19
N GLU A 637 -39.18 9.83 -11.24
CA GLU A 637 -38.75 10.96 -10.40
C GLU A 637 -38.90 10.66 -8.89
N ALA A 638 -39.92 9.86 -8.51
CA ALA A 638 -40.09 9.36 -7.15
C ALA A 638 -39.15 8.19 -6.79
N GLY A 639 -38.39 7.66 -7.76
CA GLY A 639 -37.42 6.59 -7.55
C GLY A 639 -37.98 5.17 -7.65
N PHE A 640 -39.09 4.98 -8.40
CA PHE A 640 -39.70 3.67 -8.63
C PHE A 640 -39.38 3.14 -10.03
N ILE A 641 -39.41 1.81 -10.21
CA ILE A 641 -39.26 1.13 -11.48
C ILE A 641 -40.64 0.86 -12.09
N VAL A 642 -40.89 1.33 -13.29
CA VAL A 642 -42.18 1.18 -13.95
C VAL A 642 -42.17 0.00 -14.92
N LYS A 643 -43.20 -0.86 -14.83
CA LYS A 643 -43.47 -1.96 -15.76
C LYS A 643 -44.85 -1.76 -16.38
N THR A 644 -44.91 -1.68 -17.69
CA THR A 644 -46.18 -1.55 -18.48
C THR A 644 -45.95 -2.00 -19.90
N GLU A 645 -47.01 -2.47 -20.53
CA GLU A 645 -47.04 -2.83 -21.97
C GLU A 645 -47.77 -1.77 -22.80
N GLY A 646 -48.42 -0.78 -22.13
CA GLY A 646 -49.14 0.29 -22.79
C GLY A 646 -48.21 1.30 -23.49
N ALA A 647 -48.72 1.89 -24.60
CA ALA A 647 -48.05 2.99 -25.28
C ALA A 647 -48.09 4.27 -24.45
N ASN A 648 -47.20 5.24 -24.73
CA ASN A 648 -47.07 6.46 -23.90
C ASN A 648 -48.38 7.30 -23.83
N GLU A 649 -49.25 7.20 -24.81
CA GLU A 649 -50.52 7.93 -24.90
C GLU A 649 -51.69 7.21 -24.19
N ASP A 650 -51.53 5.93 -23.85
CA ASP A 650 -52.58 5.14 -23.22
C ASP A 650 -52.87 5.63 -21.79
N ILE A 651 -54.14 5.53 -21.40
CA ILE A 651 -54.58 5.98 -20.07
C ILE A 651 -54.47 4.82 -19.07
N ILE A 652 -53.85 5.09 -17.95
CA ILE A 652 -53.73 4.12 -16.87
C ILE A 652 -55.06 3.97 -16.14
N THR A 653 -55.52 2.73 -16.11
CA THR A 653 -56.76 2.35 -15.43
C THR A 653 -56.49 1.84 -14.00
N GLU A 654 -55.34 1.20 -13.82
CA GLU A 654 -54.93 0.62 -12.52
C GLU A 654 -53.44 0.61 -12.33
N GLN A 655 -52.98 0.73 -11.07
CA GLN A 655 -51.58 0.59 -10.66
C GLN A 655 -51.44 -0.45 -9.54
N VAL A 656 -50.40 -1.26 -9.58
CA VAL A 656 -50.04 -2.25 -8.55
C VAL A 656 -48.60 -2.02 -8.10
N PRO A 657 -48.34 -1.74 -6.83
CA PRO A 657 -49.28 -1.64 -5.69
C PRO A 657 -50.23 -0.43 -5.80
N LYS A 658 -51.26 -0.41 -4.93
CA LYS A 658 -52.24 0.70 -4.87
C LYS A 658 -51.58 1.99 -4.37
N LYS A 659 -52.12 3.14 -4.83
CA LYS A 659 -51.71 4.47 -4.35
C LYS A 659 -51.66 4.54 -2.81
N GLY A 660 -50.70 5.27 -2.29
CA GLY A 660 -50.50 5.44 -0.84
C GLY A 660 -49.79 4.26 -0.17
N THR A 661 -49.45 3.19 -0.90
CA THR A 661 -48.61 2.13 -0.36
C THR A 661 -47.19 2.71 -0.11
N ASN A 662 -46.67 2.47 1.10
CA ASN A 662 -45.31 2.89 1.45
C ASN A 662 -44.29 1.86 0.95
N LEU A 663 -43.46 2.28 0.01
CA LEU A 663 -42.48 1.44 -0.69
C LEU A 663 -41.08 2.04 -0.57
N ILE A 664 -40.06 1.19 -0.65
CA ILE A 664 -38.66 1.61 -0.74
C ILE A 664 -38.34 2.05 -2.16
N LYS A 665 -37.27 2.82 -2.36
CA LYS A 665 -36.74 3.13 -3.70
C LYS A 665 -36.49 1.85 -4.50
N ASN A 666 -36.61 1.93 -5.83
CA ASN A 666 -36.46 0.83 -6.78
C ASN A 666 -37.54 -0.26 -6.65
N SER A 667 -38.66 -0.02 -5.92
CA SER A 667 -39.81 -0.90 -5.96
C SER A 667 -40.47 -0.87 -7.33
N ILE A 668 -40.97 -2.03 -7.77
CA ILE A 668 -41.58 -2.24 -9.10
C ILE A 668 -43.06 -1.82 -9.03
N ILE A 669 -43.45 -0.93 -9.95
CA ILE A 669 -44.84 -0.51 -10.11
C ILE A 669 -45.35 -1.01 -11.44
N LYS A 670 -46.30 -1.96 -11.43
CA LYS A 670 -46.99 -2.42 -12.64
C LYS A 670 -48.15 -1.48 -12.91
N LEU A 671 -48.24 -1.01 -14.17
CA LEU A 671 -49.34 -0.16 -14.65
C LEU A 671 -50.14 -0.92 -15.68
N TYR A 672 -51.45 -0.80 -15.60
CA TYR A 672 -52.40 -1.39 -16.55
C TYR A 672 -53.20 -0.29 -17.23
N THR A 673 -53.44 -0.49 -18.54
CA THR A 673 -54.23 0.38 -19.43
C THR A 673 -55.60 -0.26 -19.75
N SER A 674 -56.45 0.44 -20.48
CA SER A 674 -57.73 -0.11 -20.94
C SER A 674 -57.59 -1.26 -21.94
N ASP A 675 -56.46 -1.39 -22.57
CA ASP A 675 -56.18 -2.41 -23.61
C ASP A 675 -55.57 -3.70 -23.03
N ASP A 676 -55.26 -3.71 -21.72
CA ASP A 676 -54.75 -4.90 -21.02
C ASP A 676 -55.92 -5.88 -20.76
N GLU A 677 -56.11 -6.86 -21.65
CA GLU A 677 -57.21 -7.85 -21.55
C GLU A 677 -57.11 -8.78 -20.34
N THR A 678 -55.85 -9.02 -19.81
CA THR A 678 -55.62 -9.91 -18.66
C THR A 678 -54.53 -9.38 -17.78
N LYS A 679 -54.76 -9.41 -16.45
CA LYS A 679 -53.73 -9.09 -15.46
C LYS A 679 -52.72 -10.21 -15.32
N VAL A 680 -51.44 -9.87 -15.32
CA VAL A 680 -50.35 -10.84 -15.13
C VAL A 680 -50.34 -11.28 -13.66
N SER A 681 -50.61 -12.56 -13.41
CA SER A 681 -50.58 -13.17 -12.10
C SER A 681 -49.32 -13.99 -11.91
N VAL A 682 -48.70 -13.83 -10.75
CA VAL A 682 -47.45 -14.49 -10.37
C VAL A 682 -47.66 -15.31 -9.08
N THR A 683 -47.14 -16.53 -9.06
CA THR A 683 -47.19 -17.35 -7.81
C THR A 683 -46.14 -16.90 -6.85
N VAL A 684 -46.51 -16.59 -5.61
CA VAL A 684 -45.66 -16.20 -4.54
C VAL A 684 -44.67 -17.33 -4.22
N PRO A 685 -43.39 -17.09 -4.28
CA PRO A 685 -42.35 -18.10 -4.01
C PRO A 685 -42.21 -18.41 -2.52
N ASP A 686 -41.60 -19.55 -2.18
CA ASP A 686 -41.26 -19.89 -0.81
C ASP A 686 -40.00 -19.16 -0.35
N LEU A 687 -40.20 -18.25 0.58
CA LEU A 687 -39.12 -17.42 1.17
C LEU A 687 -38.71 -17.92 2.57
N LYS A 688 -39.38 -18.93 3.12
CA LYS A 688 -39.09 -19.43 4.46
C LYS A 688 -37.62 -19.89 4.58
N MET A 689 -36.96 -19.53 5.66
CA MET A 689 -35.54 -19.80 5.93
C MET A 689 -34.54 -19.12 4.94
N LYS A 690 -35.00 -18.27 4.05
CA LYS A 690 -34.14 -17.46 3.21
C LYS A 690 -33.62 -16.24 3.98
N THR A 691 -32.39 -15.79 3.67
CA THR A 691 -31.90 -14.49 4.16
C THR A 691 -32.71 -13.37 3.50
N LEU A 692 -32.64 -12.16 4.04
CA LEU A 692 -33.34 -11.02 3.46
C LEU A 692 -32.89 -10.75 2.01
N SER A 693 -31.59 -10.85 1.73
CA SER A 693 -31.03 -10.69 0.38
C SER A 693 -31.58 -11.73 -0.59
N GLN A 694 -31.58 -13.01 -0.19
CA GLN A 694 -32.19 -14.09 -1.01
C GLN A 694 -33.69 -13.86 -1.25
N ALA A 695 -34.43 -13.41 -0.22
CA ALA A 695 -35.86 -13.13 -0.36
C ALA A 695 -36.10 -11.96 -1.35
N LYS A 696 -35.33 -10.88 -1.26
CA LYS A 696 -35.40 -9.74 -2.20
C LYS A 696 -35.15 -10.19 -3.65
N GLN A 697 -34.09 -10.98 -3.85
CA GLN A 697 -33.73 -11.47 -5.19
C GLN A 697 -34.82 -12.35 -5.79
N ILE A 698 -35.33 -13.32 -5.03
CA ILE A 698 -36.40 -14.23 -5.49
C ILE A 698 -37.67 -13.46 -5.87
N LEU A 699 -38.01 -12.42 -5.09
CA LEU A 699 -39.17 -11.58 -5.36
C LEU A 699 -38.94 -10.67 -6.57
N LYS A 700 -37.74 -10.10 -6.74
CA LYS A 700 -37.36 -9.27 -7.90
C LYS A 700 -37.47 -10.06 -9.22
N GLU A 701 -37.00 -11.31 -9.25
CA GLU A 701 -37.13 -12.21 -10.39
C GLU A 701 -38.58 -12.51 -10.78
N LYS A 702 -39.50 -12.33 -9.85
CA LYS A 702 -40.95 -12.50 -10.02
C LYS A 702 -41.69 -11.17 -10.19
N ASN A 703 -40.97 -10.05 -10.33
CA ASN A 703 -41.53 -8.70 -10.36
C ASN A 703 -42.42 -8.40 -9.13
N LEU A 704 -42.05 -8.91 -7.96
CA LEU A 704 -42.76 -8.68 -6.69
C LEU A 704 -41.95 -7.76 -5.80
N ASN A 705 -42.63 -6.98 -4.96
CA ASN A 705 -42.01 -6.10 -3.98
C ASN A 705 -41.93 -6.79 -2.62
N ILE A 706 -41.04 -6.31 -1.75
CA ILE A 706 -40.87 -6.80 -0.40
C ILE A 706 -41.18 -5.71 0.63
N ASP A 707 -41.87 -6.08 1.70
CA ASP A 707 -41.98 -5.30 2.94
C ASP A 707 -41.42 -6.13 4.10
N VAL A 708 -40.57 -5.54 4.93
CA VAL A 708 -39.81 -6.27 5.96
C VAL A 708 -40.25 -5.88 7.35
N LYS A 709 -40.60 -6.89 8.16
CA LYS A 709 -40.87 -6.77 9.60
C LYS A 709 -39.75 -7.52 10.36
N GLY A 710 -39.20 -6.88 11.38
CA GLY A 710 -38.09 -7.43 12.16
C GLY A 710 -36.73 -6.88 11.70
N SER A 711 -35.67 -7.12 12.48
CA SER A 711 -34.39 -6.43 12.34
C SER A 711 -33.25 -7.32 11.91
N SER A 712 -33.37 -8.66 11.94
CA SER A 712 -32.24 -9.55 11.55
C SER A 712 -32.70 -11.02 11.46
N GLY A 713 -31.93 -11.80 10.69
CA GLY A 713 -32.07 -13.25 10.60
C GLY A 713 -32.63 -13.75 9.28
N VAL A 714 -33.33 -14.86 9.32
CA VAL A 714 -33.98 -15.47 8.17
C VAL A 714 -35.50 -15.22 8.18
N VAL A 715 -36.14 -15.33 7.04
CA VAL A 715 -37.59 -15.23 6.92
C VAL A 715 -38.25 -16.38 7.72
N LEU A 716 -38.96 -16.02 8.77
CA LEU A 716 -39.77 -16.96 9.54
C LEU A 716 -41.15 -17.15 8.92
N THR A 717 -41.79 -16.02 8.55
CA THR A 717 -43.13 -16.03 7.94
C THR A 717 -43.18 -15.03 6.79
N GLN A 718 -44.05 -15.31 5.85
CA GLN A 718 -44.35 -14.44 4.71
C GLN A 718 -45.87 -14.30 4.52
N ASP A 719 -46.30 -13.13 4.06
CA ASP A 719 -47.69 -12.83 3.76
C ASP A 719 -47.76 -11.97 2.47
N PRO A 720 -48.41 -12.45 1.40
CA PRO A 720 -49.09 -13.73 1.24
C PRO A 720 -48.18 -14.97 1.34
N ILE A 721 -48.80 -16.09 1.72
CA ILE A 721 -48.07 -17.37 1.86
C ILE A 721 -47.61 -17.88 0.47
N ASN A 722 -46.59 -18.75 0.49
CA ASN A 722 -46.11 -19.40 -0.72
C ASN A 722 -47.21 -20.16 -1.45
N GLY A 723 -47.18 -20.15 -2.78
CA GLY A 723 -48.20 -20.77 -3.63
C GLY A 723 -49.41 -19.89 -3.90
N THR A 724 -49.57 -18.76 -3.20
CA THR A 724 -50.69 -17.80 -3.48
C THR A 724 -50.44 -17.12 -4.83
N SER A 725 -51.51 -16.95 -5.64
CA SER A 725 -51.46 -16.16 -6.88
C SER A 725 -51.69 -14.69 -6.55
N VAL A 726 -50.79 -13.81 -6.96
CA VAL A 726 -50.84 -12.34 -6.77
C VAL A 726 -50.53 -11.64 -8.08
N GLU A 727 -50.92 -10.38 -8.24
CA GLU A 727 -50.59 -9.58 -9.43
C GLU A 727 -49.10 -9.15 -9.36
N GLU A 728 -48.47 -9.03 -10.53
CA GLU A 728 -47.11 -8.40 -10.62
C GLU A 728 -47.11 -7.04 -9.94
N GLY A 729 -46.00 -6.70 -9.25
CA GLY A 729 -45.88 -5.48 -8.46
C GLY A 729 -46.45 -5.62 -7.06
N SER A 730 -47.15 -6.72 -6.71
CA SER A 730 -47.65 -6.93 -5.34
C SER A 730 -46.55 -6.96 -4.28
N VAL A 731 -46.90 -6.54 -3.07
CA VAL A 731 -45.96 -6.49 -1.91
C VAL A 731 -46.08 -7.76 -1.10
N ILE A 732 -44.95 -8.42 -0.88
CA ILE A 732 -44.87 -9.59 0.01
C ILE A 732 -44.20 -9.12 1.31
N THR A 733 -44.97 -9.18 2.41
CA THR A 733 -44.46 -8.87 3.74
C THR A 733 -43.74 -10.08 4.32
N VAL A 734 -42.50 -9.94 4.71
CA VAL A 734 -41.70 -10.98 5.39
C VAL A 734 -41.41 -10.59 6.82
N THR A 735 -41.43 -11.56 7.72
CA THR A 735 -41.00 -11.36 9.11
C THR A 735 -39.72 -12.10 9.33
N LEU A 736 -38.69 -11.36 9.74
CA LEU A 736 -37.35 -11.90 10.04
C LEU A 736 -37.25 -12.29 11.51
N GLN A 737 -36.53 -13.37 11.80
CA GLN A 737 -36.19 -13.78 13.17
C GLN A 737 -34.78 -14.33 13.21
N GLN A 738 -34.00 -13.96 14.24
CA GLN A 738 -32.72 -14.58 14.51
C GLN A 738 -32.89 -16.05 14.83
N GLN A 739 -32.16 -16.93 14.17
CA GLN A 739 -32.01 -18.31 14.60
C GLN A 739 -31.06 -18.34 15.81
N TRP A 740 -31.58 -18.71 16.97
CA TRP A 740 -30.74 -19.12 18.11
C TRP A 740 -30.30 -20.56 17.86
N THR A 741 -29.01 -20.78 17.61
CA THR A 741 -28.37 -22.12 17.65
C THR A 741 -27.70 -22.32 19.00
#